data_2ac352a2158fb02cb163517627e42c11
#
_entry.id   2ac352a2158fb02cb163517627e42c11
#
_cell.length_a   1.000
_cell.length_b   1.000
_cell.length_c   1.000
_cell.angle_alpha   90.00
_cell.angle_beta   90.00
_cell.angle_gamma   90.00
#
_symmetry.space_group_name_H-M   'P 1'
#
loop_
_entity.id
_entity.type
_entity.pdbx_description
1 polymer ?
#
loop_
_entity_poly.entity_id
_entity_poly.type
_entity_poly.pdbx_seq_one_letter_code
_entity_poly.pdbx_strand_id
1 'polypeptide(L)'
;MARTTLLLLSILFLLPTNAAIKKLQVEYLTNPIGLDTTVPRFSWQLESAERGVRQTAYQITVATDAACLNPVWTSGKVASDESLHICYAGPALTPSTRYYWKVTVWNNKTGEETSTEKAFFETGLLSDGWSGAQWIKATQINKNSKINPEDKKQTKARMLLEMDVTLTSGNASVLFGARDASNVFMWSVNTLDNEKEPLIRRHIYDRGRLQSSDTPIGKFFTKSDLLNKEHHLAIEAKDGVVKTYIDKVLVDTYTDTDSKLSNGYIGFRAFRGNNTNETAMFDNIVLTEYEQKGDKEEAKVVLKEDFEKPQSAFEGGEIVSVGGNRKLNMVSGSGDYRVLQVDMSGVPMFRKEFKAKKKIASARIYSSALGVYDLFINGQRVGNKMEDGSIRYDELKPEWTDFSKTAHYQTYDITDLLRKGENAVGAQVSSGWWNSDVCHGEYGSHEVGFIAKILLKYTDGTSETVVTDLSWLSSMDGAIRMGDIYHGETYDARKESAWTKPGYNTANWNKTAVNPYFKGELIAFAGPTVQVRPHLSRIPLSTTVYQGEKDGKINVVSITDKPAPIRLKKGETSVYNLGQNMVGWVRFKVKGASGTEMKLRFGEMLNDTGDKSRGDDGPAGSIYTANLRSAKATLKYILKGSKEGESFHPSMTFFGFQYCEITASEDIEVLSLIGEVVGSATEEGASFVTSSRSINQLYSNVMWGQRGNYLSIPTDCPQRDERLGWTGDTQVFCRAASYNANVSAFFEKWMRDMRDGQRSDGAYPDVAPHSWVGYGQAAWADAGVIVPWTIYLMYDNKKILQDNYASMEKYMEFLSRQKGDGYNYNGAGTNYGDWLSYEDTERRYVSVCYYAYTAQLMAKISEALKTDDCDAYASKAKAYRKLAQEIKKEFQTRYVDADGDLEQK
;
A
#
# COMPACT_ATOMS: atom_id res chain seq x y z
N MET A 1 -44.65 -13.14 -55.48
CA MET A 1 -45.45 -12.50 -54.42
C MET A 1 -45.63 -13.51 -53.30
N ALA A 2 -44.82 -13.47 -52.29
CA ALA A 2 -44.99 -14.22 -51.06
C ALA A 2 -44.93 -13.21 -49.88
N ARG A 3 -46.03 -13.03 -49.20
CA ARG A 3 -46.16 -12.22 -48.00
C ARG A 3 -45.62 -13.04 -46.82
N THR A 4 -44.52 -12.63 -46.25
CA THR A 4 -43.99 -13.15 -44.96
C THR A 4 -44.64 -12.36 -43.84
N THR A 5 -45.53 -13.02 -43.10
CA THR A 5 -46.17 -12.47 -41.91
C THR A 5 -45.16 -12.57 -40.74
N LEU A 6 -44.66 -11.42 -40.24
CA LEU A 6 -43.83 -11.34 -39.04
C LEU A 6 -44.75 -11.50 -37.81
N LEU A 7 -44.64 -12.61 -37.11
CA LEU A 7 -45.25 -12.82 -35.81
C LEU A 7 -44.37 -12.11 -34.76
N LEU A 8 -44.80 -10.95 -34.28
CA LEU A 8 -44.24 -10.35 -33.09
C LEU A 8 -44.73 -11.17 -31.85
N LEU A 9 -43.81 -12.01 -31.33
CA LEU A 9 -43.97 -12.58 -30.01
C LEU A 9 -43.69 -11.47 -28.98
N SER A 10 -44.72 -10.81 -28.48
CA SER A 10 -44.66 -9.97 -27.29
C SER A 10 -44.49 -10.89 -26.06
N ILE A 11 -43.25 -11.05 -25.61
CA ILE A 11 -42.94 -11.62 -24.30
C ILE A 11 -43.44 -10.59 -23.29
N LEU A 12 -44.66 -10.80 -22.76
CA LEU A 12 -45.11 -10.10 -21.58
C LEU A 12 -44.23 -10.58 -20.41
N PHE A 13 -43.23 -9.79 -20.05
CA PHE A 13 -42.65 -9.90 -18.71
C PHE A 13 -43.78 -9.59 -17.73
N LEU A 14 -44.32 -10.62 -17.09
CA LEU A 14 -45.12 -10.46 -15.88
C LEU A 14 -44.16 -9.88 -14.82
N LEU A 15 -44.10 -8.55 -14.73
CA LEU A 15 -43.46 -7.89 -13.59
C LEU A 15 -44.19 -8.38 -12.35
N PRO A 16 -43.50 -8.83 -11.31
CA PRO A 16 -44.17 -9.21 -10.05
C PRO A 16 -44.98 -7.99 -9.55
N THR A 17 -46.24 -8.15 -9.35
CA THR A 17 -47.14 -7.11 -8.80
C THR A 17 -46.88 -6.84 -7.33
N ASN A 18 -46.07 -7.68 -6.69
CA ASN A 18 -45.70 -7.57 -5.28
C ASN A 18 -44.36 -6.84 -5.10
N ALA A 19 -44.22 -6.17 -3.98
CA ALA A 19 -42.92 -5.60 -3.60
C ALA A 19 -41.90 -6.72 -3.29
N ALA A 20 -40.76 -6.69 -3.92
CA ALA A 20 -39.71 -7.67 -3.70
C ALA A 20 -38.60 -7.10 -2.79
N ILE A 21 -38.14 -7.92 -1.85
CA ILE A 21 -37.01 -7.59 -0.98
C ILE A 21 -35.73 -8.01 -1.68
N LYS A 22 -34.79 -7.10 -1.80
CA LYS A 22 -33.53 -7.27 -2.51
C LYS A 22 -32.33 -6.84 -1.66
N LYS A 23 -31.14 -7.22 -2.09
CA LYS A 23 -29.86 -6.70 -1.58
C LYS A 23 -29.75 -6.80 -0.06
N LEU A 24 -29.96 -8.03 0.47
CA LEU A 24 -29.78 -8.30 1.88
C LEU A 24 -28.31 -8.18 2.26
N GLN A 25 -27.98 -7.30 3.20
CA GLN A 25 -26.61 -7.01 3.62
C GLN A 25 -26.45 -7.04 5.14
N VAL A 26 -25.28 -7.45 5.59
CA VAL A 26 -24.83 -7.32 6.97
C VAL A 26 -23.51 -6.56 6.94
N GLU A 27 -23.41 -5.45 7.68
CA GLU A 27 -22.22 -4.56 7.66
C GLU A 27 -21.82 -4.17 6.23
N TYR A 28 -22.77 -3.78 5.38
CA TYR A 28 -22.64 -3.43 3.95
C TYR A 28 -22.22 -4.58 3.02
N LEU A 29 -22.03 -5.79 3.54
CA LEU A 29 -21.53 -6.93 2.78
C LEU A 29 -22.65 -7.94 2.52
N THR A 30 -22.63 -8.58 1.36
CA THR A 30 -23.52 -9.70 1.03
C THR A 30 -22.89 -11.01 1.49
N ASN A 31 -23.57 -11.74 2.36
CA ASN A 31 -23.14 -13.02 2.89
C ASN A 31 -21.70 -13.01 3.45
N PRO A 32 -21.34 -12.06 4.32
CA PRO A 32 -19.97 -11.93 4.82
C PRO A 32 -19.54 -13.11 5.68
N ILE A 33 -18.25 -13.43 5.63
CA ILE A 33 -17.61 -14.37 6.53
C ILE A 33 -16.53 -13.66 7.35
N GLY A 34 -16.41 -14.01 8.62
CA GLY A 34 -15.37 -13.50 9.48
C GLY A 34 -15.63 -12.12 10.09
N LEU A 35 -16.88 -11.77 10.39
CA LEU A 35 -17.21 -10.51 11.06
C LEU A 35 -16.86 -10.55 12.55
N ASP A 36 -16.10 -9.55 13.02
CA ASP A 36 -15.76 -9.40 14.45
C ASP A 36 -16.75 -8.52 15.24
N THR A 37 -17.81 -8.02 14.60
CA THR A 37 -18.83 -7.27 15.33
C THR A 37 -19.73 -8.20 16.14
N THR A 38 -19.97 -7.82 17.40
CA THR A 38 -20.93 -8.52 18.27
C THR A 38 -22.37 -8.04 18.07
N VAL A 39 -22.56 -6.91 17.38
CA VAL A 39 -23.85 -6.28 17.08
C VAL A 39 -23.89 -5.95 15.59
N PRO A 40 -24.03 -6.96 14.71
CA PRO A 40 -24.08 -6.71 13.27
C PRO A 40 -25.33 -5.92 12.88
N ARG A 41 -25.19 -5.07 11.85
CA ARG A 41 -26.24 -4.23 11.31
C ARG A 41 -26.81 -4.83 10.03
N PHE A 42 -28.12 -5.00 9.96
CA PHE A 42 -28.85 -5.53 8.81
C PHE A 42 -29.36 -4.41 7.93
N SER A 43 -29.32 -4.61 6.62
CA SER A 43 -29.88 -3.69 5.64
C SER A 43 -30.52 -4.47 4.49
N TRP A 44 -31.57 -3.90 3.87
CA TRP A 44 -32.23 -4.45 2.68
C TRP A 44 -32.84 -3.33 1.84
N GLN A 45 -33.21 -3.67 0.62
CA GLN A 45 -33.88 -2.76 -0.30
C GLN A 45 -35.25 -3.32 -0.67
N LEU A 46 -36.22 -2.43 -0.88
CA LEU A 46 -37.56 -2.76 -1.35
C LEU A 46 -37.69 -2.32 -2.80
N GLU A 47 -38.02 -3.23 -3.71
CA GLU A 47 -38.27 -2.95 -5.12
C GLU A 47 -39.74 -3.23 -5.47
N SER A 48 -40.40 -2.31 -6.19
CA SER A 48 -41.76 -2.50 -6.67
C SER A 48 -41.96 -1.80 -8.01
N ALA A 49 -42.72 -2.42 -8.90
CA ALA A 49 -43.20 -1.80 -10.13
C ALA A 49 -44.31 -0.78 -9.86
N GLU A 50 -44.99 -0.88 -8.73
CA GLU A 50 -46.07 0.04 -8.33
C GLU A 50 -45.50 1.25 -7.59
N ARG A 51 -45.94 2.44 -7.98
CA ARG A 51 -45.57 3.69 -7.29
C ARG A 51 -46.20 3.83 -5.92
N GLY A 52 -45.46 4.44 -4.99
CA GLY A 52 -45.97 4.78 -3.65
C GLY A 52 -46.03 3.58 -2.72
N VAL A 53 -45.43 2.46 -3.04
CA VAL A 53 -45.18 1.35 -2.10
C VAL A 53 -44.15 1.81 -1.07
N ARG A 54 -44.52 1.67 0.22
CA ARG A 54 -43.68 2.02 1.37
C ARG A 54 -43.73 0.93 2.42
N GLN A 55 -42.62 0.62 3.02
CA GLN A 55 -42.54 -0.22 4.21
C GLN A 55 -43.29 0.47 5.36
N THR A 56 -44.02 -0.30 6.12
CA THR A 56 -44.77 0.17 7.33
C THR A 56 -44.30 -0.59 8.58
N ALA A 57 -43.72 -1.77 8.40
CA ALA A 57 -43.13 -2.54 9.47
C ALA A 57 -42.14 -3.55 8.92
N TYR A 58 -41.24 -4.06 9.77
CA TYR A 58 -40.34 -5.16 9.46
C TYR A 58 -40.26 -6.16 10.60
N GLN A 59 -39.77 -7.36 10.30
CA GLN A 59 -39.34 -8.37 11.26
C GLN A 59 -38.10 -9.09 10.75
N ILE A 60 -37.01 -9.06 11.50
CA ILE A 60 -35.80 -9.80 11.21
C ILE A 60 -35.87 -11.12 12.01
N THR A 61 -35.46 -12.21 11.38
CA THR A 61 -35.27 -13.51 12.01
C THR A 61 -33.85 -13.99 11.75
N VAL A 62 -33.08 -14.34 12.81
CA VAL A 62 -31.73 -14.89 12.74
C VAL A 62 -31.73 -16.29 13.34
N ALA A 63 -31.12 -17.26 12.65
CA ALA A 63 -31.07 -18.67 13.03
C ALA A 63 -29.74 -19.32 12.75
N THR A 64 -29.49 -20.49 13.32
CA THR A 64 -28.32 -21.31 13.00
C THR A 64 -28.55 -22.33 11.87
N ASP A 65 -29.79 -22.47 11.40
CA ASP A 65 -30.16 -23.31 10.26
C ASP A 65 -30.61 -22.48 9.05
N ALA A 66 -30.31 -22.95 7.84
CA ALA A 66 -30.60 -22.24 6.59
C ALA A 66 -32.11 -22.06 6.28
N ALA A 67 -33.01 -22.80 6.95
CA ALA A 67 -34.46 -22.65 6.80
C ALA A 67 -35.03 -21.65 7.80
N CYS A 68 -34.23 -21.14 8.71
CA CYS A 68 -34.62 -20.29 9.84
C CYS A 68 -35.78 -20.88 10.67
N LEU A 69 -35.75 -22.20 10.90
CA LEU A 69 -36.76 -22.92 11.70
C LEU A 69 -36.47 -22.85 13.20
N ASN A 70 -35.20 -22.71 13.58
CA ASN A 70 -34.74 -22.57 14.96
C ASN A 70 -34.12 -21.20 15.19
N PRO A 71 -34.89 -20.13 15.33
CA PRO A 71 -34.37 -18.80 15.47
C PRO A 71 -33.64 -18.63 16.80
N VAL A 72 -32.46 -18.05 16.75
CA VAL A 72 -31.70 -17.56 17.91
C VAL A 72 -32.17 -16.19 18.33
N TRP A 73 -32.77 -15.43 17.40
CA TRP A 73 -33.32 -14.12 17.65
C TRP A 73 -34.38 -13.75 16.61
N THR A 74 -35.37 -12.98 17.04
CA THR A 74 -36.30 -12.25 16.19
C THR A 74 -36.52 -10.86 16.75
N SER A 75 -36.58 -9.87 15.89
CA SER A 75 -36.93 -8.49 16.31
C SER A 75 -38.39 -8.35 16.75
N GLY A 76 -39.25 -9.38 16.49
CA GLY A 76 -40.68 -9.18 16.46
C GLY A 76 -41.06 -8.22 15.31
N LYS A 77 -42.39 -7.94 15.20
CA LYS A 77 -42.86 -6.94 14.22
C LYS A 77 -42.62 -5.54 14.77
N VAL A 78 -41.72 -4.82 14.12
CA VAL A 78 -41.40 -3.43 14.45
C VAL A 78 -42.10 -2.50 13.46
N ALA A 79 -42.92 -1.59 13.96
CA ALA A 79 -43.62 -0.58 13.14
C ALA A 79 -42.61 0.54 12.78
N SER A 80 -42.01 0.42 11.60
CA SER A 80 -40.96 1.35 11.09
C SER A 80 -40.81 1.21 9.58
N ASP A 81 -40.44 2.28 8.90
CA ASP A 81 -40.04 2.32 7.51
C ASP A 81 -38.51 2.24 7.31
N GLU A 82 -37.75 2.14 8.40
CA GLU A 82 -36.30 1.95 8.35
C GLU A 82 -35.94 0.58 7.74
N SER A 83 -34.93 0.56 6.87
CA SER A 83 -34.41 -0.64 6.21
C SER A 83 -32.89 -0.67 6.15
N LEU A 84 -32.23 0.27 6.84
CA LEU A 84 -30.78 0.42 6.89
C LEU A 84 -30.28 0.35 8.33
N HIS A 85 -29.13 -0.32 8.52
CA HIS A 85 -28.38 -0.33 9.78
C HIS A 85 -29.17 -0.82 11.01
N ILE A 86 -30.13 -1.73 10.82
CA ILE A 86 -30.90 -2.29 11.92
C ILE A 86 -30.00 -3.21 12.75
N CYS A 87 -29.73 -2.81 13.99
CA CYS A 87 -28.82 -3.53 14.87
C CYS A 87 -29.37 -4.86 15.35
N TYR A 88 -28.53 -5.87 15.39
CA TYR A 88 -28.83 -7.11 16.11
C TYR A 88 -29.00 -6.86 17.61
N ALA A 89 -30.08 -7.33 18.18
CA ALA A 89 -30.39 -7.19 19.61
C ALA A 89 -30.67 -8.54 20.28
N GLY A 90 -30.12 -9.62 19.73
CA GLY A 90 -30.27 -10.98 20.27
C GLY A 90 -29.19 -11.34 21.29
N PRO A 91 -29.15 -12.63 21.69
CA PRO A 91 -28.11 -13.18 22.55
C PRO A 91 -26.72 -13.03 21.92
N ALA A 92 -25.66 -13.06 22.76
CA ALA A 92 -24.27 -12.97 22.31
C ALA A 92 -23.98 -14.00 21.19
N LEU A 93 -23.36 -13.53 20.11
CA LEU A 93 -22.97 -14.36 18.98
C LEU A 93 -21.77 -15.23 19.34
N THR A 94 -21.76 -16.46 18.82
CA THR A 94 -20.67 -17.42 19.03
C THR A 94 -19.57 -17.22 17.99
N PRO A 95 -18.27 -17.28 18.35
CA PRO A 95 -17.17 -17.20 17.40
C PRO A 95 -17.24 -18.25 16.29
N SER A 96 -16.70 -17.92 15.11
CA SER A 96 -16.56 -18.84 13.95
C SER A 96 -17.84 -19.62 13.62
N THR A 97 -18.98 -18.93 13.71
CA THR A 97 -20.32 -19.52 13.57
C THR A 97 -21.10 -18.82 12.46
N ARG A 98 -21.70 -19.64 11.59
CA ARG A 98 -22.60 -19.15 10.53
C ARG A 98 -24.00 -19.00 11.07
N TYR A 99 -24.57 -17.82 10.83
CA TYR A 99 -25.97 -17.46 11.10
C TYR A 99 -26.66 -17.16 9.78
N TYR A 100 -27.89 -17.70 9.64
CA TYR A 100 -28.75 -17.39 8.52
C TYR A 100 -29.78 -16.39 8.96
N TRP A 101 -30.24 -15.55 8.06
CA TRP A 101 -31.22 -14.57 8.38
C TRP A 101 -32.16 -14.26 7.22
N LYS A 102 -33.34 -13.79 7.57
CA LYS A 102 -34.33 -13.30 6.64
C LYS A 102 -35.04 -12.09 7.22
N VAL A 103 -35.67 -11.29 6.37
CA VAL A 103 -36.51 -10.19 6.77
C VAL A 103 -37.92 -10.38 6.18
N THR A 104 -38.94 -10.11 6.98
CA THR A 104 -40.33 -9.96 6.56
C THR A 104 -40.70 -8.50 6.67
N VAL A 105 -41.27 -7.94 5.62
CA VAL A 105 -41.67 -6.53 5.51
C VAL A 105 -43.17 -6.43 5.30
N TRP A 106 -43.83 -5.52 6.00
CA TRP A 106 -45.20 -5.11 5.73
C TRP A 106 -45.16 -3.80 4.97
N ASN A 107 -45.91 -3.71 3.89
CA ASN A 107 -46.02 -2.51 3.10
C ASN A 107 -47.48 -2.00 3.04
N ASN A 108 -47.66 -0.76 2.61
CA ASN A 108 -48.95 -0.07 2.58
C ASN A 108 -49.87 -0.51 1.43
N LYS A 109 -49.48 -1.45 0.57
CA LYS A 109 -50.25 -1.86 -0.63
C LYS A 109 -50.60 -3.34 -0.62
N THR A 110 -49.58 -4.20 -0.61
CA THR A 110 -49.70 -5.64 -0.79
C THR A 110 -49.72 -6.43 0.53
N GLY A 111 -49.44 -5.78 1.65
CA GLY A 111 -49.40 -6.41 2.97
C GLY A 111 -48.00 -6.97 3.28
N GLU A 112 -47.92 -8.27 3.57
CA GLU A 112 -46.69 -8.93 4.03
C GLU A 112 -45.90 -9.53 2.87
N GLU A 113 -44.55 -9.32 2.85
CA GLU A 113 -43.60 -9.94 1.95
C GLU A 113 -42.39 -10.42 2.73
N THR A 114 -41.92 -11.63 2.47
CA THR A 114 -40.72 -12.19 3.11
C THR A 114 -39.59 -12.33 2.08
N SER A 115 -38.33 -12.01 2.47
CA SER A 115 -37.19 -12.19 1.61
C SER A 115 -37.05 -13.66 1.17
N THR A 116 -36.83 -13.87 -0.12
CA THR A 116 -36.59 -15.18 -0.73
C THR A 116 -35.13 -15.54 -0.86
N GLU A 117 -34.24 -14.53 -0.72
CA GLU A 117 -32.79 -14.71 -0.78
C GLU A 117 -32.32 -15.49 0.45
N LYS A 118 -31.38 -16.42 0.24
CA LYS A 118 -30.70 -17.12 1.32
C LYS A 118 -29.55 -16.25 1.83
N ALA A 119 -29.85 -15.43 2.81
CA ALA A 119 -28.85 -14.56 3.42
C ALA A 119 -28.22 -15.19 4.66
N PHE A 120 -26.92 -14.98 4.82
CA PHE A 120 -26.19 -15.39 6.02
C PHE A 120 -25.11 -14.38 6.38
N PHE A 121 -24.60 -14.49 7.57
CA PHE A 121 -23.31 -13.95 7.97
C PHE A 121 -22.56 -14.97 8.82
N GLU A 122 -21.26 -14.84 8.89
CA GLU A 122 -20.42 -15.71 9.72
C GLU A 122 -19.53 -14.84 10.61
N THR A 123 -19.56 -15.11 11.91
CA THR A 123 -18.71 -14.40 12.85
C THR A 123 -17.23 -14.76 12.65
N GLY A 124 -16.36 -13.80 12.90
CA GLY A 124 -14.93 -13.98 12.97
C GLY A 124 -14.48 -14.66 14.25
N LEU A 125 -13.30 -14.34 14.71
CA LEU A 125 -12.73 -14.93 15.92
C LEU A 125 -13.33 -14.37 17.20
N LEU A 126 -13.91 -13.17 17.18
CA LEU A 126 -14.52 -12.51 18.34
C LEU A 126 -13.65 -12.64 19.61
N SER A 127 -14.24 -13.14 20.71
CA SER A 127 -13.57 -13.37 21.99
C SER A 127 -12.64 -14.59 22.01
N ASP A 128 -12.74 -15.53 21.06
CA ASP A 128 -11.84 -16.68 20.96
C ASP A 128 -10.42 -16.26 20.53
N GLY A 129 -10.35 -15.18 19.77
CA GLY A 129 -9.10 -14.57 19.39
C GLY A 129 -8.13 -15.52 18.69
N TRP A 130 -6.88 -15.23 18.83
CA TRP A 130 -5.76 -15.92 18.17
C TRP A 130 -5.09 -16.98 19.05
N SER A 131 -5.84 -17.59 19.97
CA SER A 131 -5.29 -18.57 20.92
C SER A 131 -4.40 -19.60 20.24
N GLY A 132 -3.17 -19.75 20.72
CA GLY A 132 -2.14 -20.66 20.21
C GLY A 132 -1.41 -20.20 18.95
N ALA A 133 -1.90 -19.21 18.21
CA ALA A 133 -1.22 -18.67 17.04
C ALA A 133 -0.19 -17.60 17.44
N GLN A 134 0.95 -17.58 16.76
CA GLN A 134 2.03 -16.62 16.96
C GLN A 134 2.36 -15.93 15.64
N TRP A 135 2.72 -14.65 15.71
CA TRP A 135 3.39 -13.98 14.61
C TRP A 135 4.75 -14.66 14.37
N ILE A 136 4.97 -15.14 13.15
CA ILE A 136 6.22 -15.78 12.76
C ILE A 136 6.97 -14.92 11.74
N LYS A 137 8.31 -15.01 11.77
CA LYS A 137 9.21 -14.41 10.79
C LYS A 137 10.21 -15.43 10.28
N ALA A 138 10.83 -15.14 9.11
CA ALA A 138 11.93 -15.94 8.61
C ALA A 138 13.17 -15.78 9.51
N THR A 139 13.95 -16.87 9.67
CA THR A 139 15.22 -16.84 10.39
C THR A 139 16.41 -16.57 9.48
N GLN A 140 16.25 -16.70 8.17
CA GLN A 140 17.22 -16.17 7.24
C GLN A 140 17.21 -14.65 7.38
N ILE A 141 18.35 -14.10 7.78
CA ILE A 141 18.50 -12.65 7.94
C ILE A 141 18.42 -12.06 6.54
N ASN A 142 17.35 -11.36 6.25
CA ASN A 142 17.38 -10.34 5.24
C ASN A 142 18.35 -9.28 5.76
N LYS A 143 19.36 -8.93 5.00
CA LYS A 143 20.35 -7.91 5.39
C LYS A 143 19.70 -6.55 5.70
N ASN A 144 18.45 -6.34 5.28
CA ASN A 144 17.63 -5.16 5.59
C ASN A 144 16.99 -5.18 6.98
N SER A 145 17.07 -6.28 7.73
CA SER A 145 16.41 -6.32 9.02
C SER A 145 17.13 -5.49 10.07
N LYS A 146 16.40 -4.60 10.76
CA LYS A 146 16.91 -3.89 11.94
C LYS A 146 17.28 -4.88 13.03
N ILE A 147 18.47 -4.71 13.58
CA ILE A 147 18.88 -5.34 14.81
C ILE A 147 18.15 -4.62 15.95
N ASN A 148 17.34 -5.37 16.72
CA ASN A 148 16.65 -4.80 17.86
C ASN A 148 17.70 -4.36 18.93
N PRO A 149 17.68 -3.12 19.41
CA PRO A 149 18.56 -2.66 20.48
C PRO A 149 18.46 -3.46 21.77
N GLU A 150 17.35 -4.19 21.97
CA GLU A 150 17.15 -5.06 23.14
C GLU A 150 17.81 -6.43 23.02
N ASP A 151 18.24 -6.85 21.83
CA ASP A 151 19.01 -8.08 21.63
C ASP A 151 20.48 -7.84 22.04
N LYS A 152 20.77 -8.03 23.33
CA LYS A 152 22.10 -7.82 23.95
C LYS A 152 23.22 -8.73 23.39
N LYS A 153 22.95 -9.50 22.34
CA LYS A 153 23.92 -10.37 21.60
C LYS A 153 24.16 -9.91 20.16
N GLN A 154 24.04 -8.63 19.88
CA GLN A 154 24.36 -8.11 18.56
C GLN A 154 25.87 -8.24 18.30
N THR A 155 26.19 -8.99 17.26
CA THR A 155 27.54 -8.98 16.70
C THR A 155 27.77 -7.61 16.06
N LYS A 156 28.71 -6.83 16.59
CA LYS A 156 29.20 -5.62 15.93
C LYS A 156 29.67 -5.99 14.52
N ALA A 157 29.51 -5.04 13.57
CA ALA A 157 29.94 -5.29 12.21
C ALA A 157 31.39 -5.75 12.15
N ARG A 158 31.60 -6.80 11.39
CA ARG A 158 32.94 -7.32 11.05
C ARG A 158 32.97 -7.52 9.56
N MET A 159 33.53 -6.53 8.85
CA MET A 159 33.57 -6.55 7.40
C MET A 159 34.81 -5.83 6.88
N LEU A 160 35.21 -6.20 5.68
CA LEU A 160 36.19 -5.48 4.85
C LEU A 160 35.52 -5.22 3.50
N LEU A 161 35.36 -3.95 3.14
CA LEU A 161 34.90 -3.50 1.84
C LEU A 161 36.06 -2.91 1.07
N GLU A 162 36.38 -3.48 -0.08
CA GLU A 162 37.46 -3.07 -0.95
C GLU A 162 36.93 -2.72 -2.34
N MET A 163 37.50 -1.72 -2.99
CA MET A 163 37.12 -1.30 -4.35
C MET A 163 38.16 -0.40 -4.98
N ASP A 164 38.15 -0.34 -6.31
CA ASP A 164 38.90 0.68 -7.06
C ASP A 164 37.96 1.86 -7.34
N VAL A 165 38.43 3.07 -7.06
CA VAL A 165 37.66 4.31 -7.19
C VAL A 165 38.43 5.35 -7.99
N THR A 166 37.76 6.00 -8.94
CA THR A 166 38.25 7.17 -9.64
C THR A 166 37.35 8.36 -9.38
N LEU A 167 37.85 9.36 -8.63
CA LEU A 167 37.12 10.61 -8.43
C LEU A 167 37.18 11.44 -9.70
N THR A 168 36.07 11.65 -10.36
CA THR A 168 36.02 12.46 -11.59
C THR A 168 35.65 13.91 -11.31
N SER A 169 34.92 14.18 -10.22
CA SER A 169 34.79 15.54 -9.64
C SER A 169 34.31 15.48 -8.19
N GLY A 170 34.75 16.42 -7.39
CA GLY A 170 34.27 16.71 -6.04
C GLY A 170 34.46 15.59 -5.03
N ASN A 171 33.61 14.60 -5.03
CA ASN A 171 33.55 13.54 -4.02
C ASN A 171 33.34 12.17 -4.64
N ALA A 172 33.90 11.15 -3.97
CA ALA A 172 33.46 9.75 -4.11
C ALA A 172 32.80 9.32 -2.81
N SER A 173 31.52 8.98 -2.86
CA SER A 173 30.74 8.62 -1.68
C SER A 173 30.33 7.16 -1.70
N VAL A 174 30.71 6.43 -0.64
CA VAL A 174 30.46 5.00 -0.46
C VAL A 174 29.52 4.80 0.73
N LEU A 175 28.45 4.08 0.52
CA LEU A 175 27.48 3.67 1.55
C LEU A 175 27.82 2.26 2.00
N PHE A 176 27.74 1.99 3.31
CA PHE A 176 27.96 0.66 3.88
C PHE A 176 27.18 0.47 5.16
N GLY A 177 27.00 -0.78 5.57
CA GLY A 177 26.14 -1.11 6.70
C GLY A 177 24.72 -0.61 6.53
N ALA A 178 24.30 -0.40 5.28
CA ALA A 178 22.96 0.12 4.97
C ALA A 178 21.90 -0.91 5.31
N ARG A 179 20.91 -0.51 6.09
CA ARG A 179 19.69 -1.26 6.36
C ARG A 179 18.57 -0.78 5.43
N ASP A 180 18.54 0.51 5.20
CA ASP A 180 17.65 1.25 4.30
C ASP A 180 18.23 2.65 4.05
N ALA A 181 17.55 3.47 3.25
CA ALA A 181 17.99 4.82 2.92
C ALA A 181 18.13 5.76 4.14
N SER A 182 17.40 5.48 5.22
CA SER A 182 17.36 6.29 6.45
C SER A 182 18.32 5.79 7.55
N ASN A 183 18.91 4.61 7.35
CA ASN A 183 19.82 3.96 8.32
C ASN A 183 21.06 3.44 7.61
N VAL A 184 22.05 4.30 7.41
CA VAL A 184 23.23 4.00 6.61
C VAL A 184 24.44 4.81 7.06
N PHE A 185 25.62 4.21 6.96
CA PHE A 185 26.90 4.89 7.06
C PHE A 185 27.36 5.27 5.66
N MET A 186 27.76 6.51 5.46
CA MET A 186 28.26 7.00 4.19
C MET A 186 29.58 7.78 4.41
N TRP A 187 30.67 7.29 3.85
CA TRP A 187 31.95 7.95 3.83
C TRP A 187 32.22 8.56 2.45
N SER A 188 32.63 9.79 2.42
CA SER A 188 33.00 10.50 1.19
C SER A 188 34.45 10.90 1.23
N VAL A 189 35.21 10.49 0.21
CA VAL A 189 36.51 11.11 -0.08
C VAL A 189 36.22 12.44 -0.76
N ASN A 190 36.44 13.52 -0.03
CA ASN A 190 36.02 14.88 -0.44
C ASN A 190 37.22 15.72 -0.90
N THR A 191 37.10 16.23 -2.13
CA THR A 191 38.11 17.11 -2.77
C THR A 191 37.46 18.41 -3.30
N LEU A 192 36.26 18.79 -2.82
CA LEU A 192 35.54 20.00 -3.26
C LEU A 192 36.41 21.25 -3.15
N ASP A 193 36.21 22.24 -4.05
CA ASP A 193 37.01 23.47 -4.12
C ASP A 193 36.91 24.36 -2.89
N ASN A 194 35.76 24.32 -2.20
CA ASN A 194 35.52 25.07 -0.96
C ASN A 194 36.24 24.49 0.27
N GLU A 195 36.77 23.29 0.19
CA GLU A 195 37.58 22.72 1.25
C GLU A 195 39.07 23.13 1.09
N LYS A 196 39.78 23.38 2.20
CA LYS A 196 41.20 23.77 2.18
C LYS A 196 42.12 22.64 1.74
N GLU A 197 41.80 21.43 2.15
CA GLU A 197 42.52 20.19 1.91
C GLU A 197 41.53 19.04 1.71
N PRO A 198 41.94 17.92 1.12
CA PRO A 198 41.06 16.74 1.03
C PRO A 198 40.77 16.17 2.40
N LEU A 199 39.56 15.64 2.56
CA LEU A 199 39.10 15.08 3.82
C LEU A 199 38.19 13.86 3.63
N ILE A 200 38.08 13.04 4.67
CA ILE A 200 37.04 12.03 4.77
C ILE A 200 35.87 12.68 5.47
N ARG A 201 34.74 12.83 4.78
CA ARG A 201 33.46 13.28 5.34
C ARG A 201 32.60 12.07 5.69
N ARG A 202 32.23 11.94 6.94
CA ARG A 202 31.41 10.88 7.47
C ARG A 202 30.00 11.37 7.65
N HIS A 203 29.05 10.74 7.00
CA HIS A 203 27.63 10.95 7.20
C HIS A 203 27.04 9.67 7.80
N ILE A 204 26.40 9.78 8.94
CA ILE A 204 25.71 8.68 9.60
C ILE A 204 24.23 9.06 9.67
N TYR A 205 23.40 8.30 8.99
CA TYR A 205 21.97 8.43 9.03
C TYR A 205 21.41 7.42 10.04
N ASP A 206 20.69 7.90 11.05
CA ASP A 206 19.96 7.11 12.01
C ASP A 206 18.51 7.60 12.05
N ARG A 207 17.58 6.77 11.56
CA ARG A 207 16.17 7.14 11.38
C ARG A 207 15.99 8.47 10.62
N GLY A 208 16.73 8.63 9.54
CA GLY A 208 16.74 9.84 8.73
C GLY A 208 17.48 11.04 9.34
N ARG A 209 17.92 10.98 10.59
CA ARG A 209 18.71 12.06 11.21
C ARG A 209 20.15 11.96 10.81
N LEU A 210 20.68 13.01 10.19
CA LEU A 210 22.05 13.11 9.76
C LEU A 210 22.95 13.55 10.90
N GLN A 211 24.03 12.80 11.14
CA GLN A 211 25.20 13.21 11.89
C GLN A 211 26.38 13.31 10.93
N SER A 212 27.10 14.43 10.93
CA SER A 212 28.25 14.65 10.05
C SER A 212 29.50 14.99 10.84
N SER A 213 30.64 14.47 10.39
CA SER A 213 31.96 14.83 10.92
C SER A 213 33.05 14.64 9.87
N ASP A 214 34.11 15.43 9.93
CA ASP A 214 35.16 15.47 8.96
C ASP A 214 36.53 15.08 9.55
N THR A 215 37.36 14.38 8.78
CA THR A 215 38.73 14.09 9.10
C THR A 215 39.65 14.60 7.95
N PRO A 216 40.46 15.65 8.15
CA PRO A 216 41.42 16.11 7.15
C PRO A 216 42.45 15.02 6.83
N ILE A 217 42.73 14.82 5.53
CA ILE A 217 43.70 13.84 5.04
C ILE A 217 44.83 14.49 4.22
N GLY A 218 44.94 15.82 4.24
CA GLY A 218 45.93 16.59 3.49
C GLY A 218 47.40 16.24 3.81
N LYS A 219 47.65 15.67 4.98
CA LYS A 219 48.97 15.14 5.35
C LYS A 219 49.39 13.86 4.56
N PHE A 220 48.44 13.18 3.93
CA PHE A 220 48.70 11.96 3.16
C PHE A 220 48.56 12.19 1.66
N PHE A 221 47.57 12.99 1.24
CA PHE A 221 47.21 13.21 -0.16
C PHE A 221 46.84 14.67 -0.39
N THR A 222 47.26 15.23 -1.55
CA THR A 222 46.71 16.49 -2.06
C THR A 222 45.47 16.22 -2.89
N LYS A 223 44.65 17.24 -3.20
CA LYS A 223 43.51 17.10 -4.10
C LYS A 223 43.92 16.56 -5.48
N SER A 224 45.04 17.03 -6.01
CA SER A 224 45.54 16.58 -7.30
C SER A 224 46.10 15.14 -7.31
N ASP A 225 46.41 14.60 -6.13
CA ASP A 225 46.76 13.18 -6.04
C ASP A 225 45.53 12.31 -6.19
N LEU A 226 44.38 12.78 -5.71
CA LEU A 226 43.10 12.01 -5.66
C LEU A 226 42.26 12.16 -6.92
N LEU A 227 42.27 13.34 -7.58
CA LEU A 227 41.40 13.59 -8.72
C LEU A 227 41.90 12.96 -10.02
N ASN A 228 40.97 12.35 -10.78
CA ASN A 228 41.19 11.76 -12.09
C ASN A 228 42.27 10.65 -12.12
N LYS A 229 42.51 10.02 -10.98
CA LYS A 229 43.36 8.84 -10.82
C LYS A 229 42.59 7.73 -10.14
N GLU A 230 42.91 6.51 -10.49
CA GLU A 230 42.35 5.34 -9.82
C GLU A 230 43.09 5.07 -8.52
N HIS A 231 42.34 4.86 -7.44
CA HIS A 231 42.83 4.55 -6.11
C HIS A 231 42.14 3.32 -5.57
N HIS A 232 42.85 2.53 -4.77
CA HIS A 232 42.29 1.43 -4.03
C HIS A 232 41.78 1.93 -2.68
N LEU A 233 40.43 1.93 -2.51
CA LEU A 233 39.74 2.30 -1.27
C LEU A 233 39.38 1.03 -0.48
N ALA A 234 39.74 0.99 0.81
CA ALA A 234 39.31 -0.07 1.71
C ALA A 234 38.69 0.51 2.98
N ILE A 235 37.53 -0.05 3.39
CA ILE A 235 36.84 0.28 4.64
C ILE A 235 36.75 -1.00 5.46
N GLU A 236 37.46 -1.04 6.58
CA GLU A 236 37.45 -2.14 7.54
C GLU A 236 36.60 -1.77 8.76
N ALA A 237 35.60 -2.57 9.08
CA ALA A 237 34.82 -2.42 10.33
C ALA A 237 35.04 -3.65 11.21
N LYS A 238 35.58 -3.45 12.42
CA LYS A 238 35.80 -4.52 13.37
C LYS A 238 35.63 -4.00 14.80
N ASP A 239 34.85 -4.71 15.60
CA ASP A 239 34.62 -4.47 17.04
C ASP A 239 34.20 -3.01 17.38
N GLY A 240 33.42 -2.37 16.47
CA GLY A 240 32.96 -1.00 16.63
C GLY A 240 33.98 0.06 16.19
N VAL A 241 35.08 -0.34 15.57
CA VAL A 241 36.06 0.58 14.95
C VAL A 241 35.97 0.45 13.44
N VAL A 242 35.85 1.61 12.75
CA VAL A 242 35.88 1.71 11.28
C VAL A 242 37.19 2.38 10.88
N LYS A 243 37.96 1.73 10.05
CA LYS A 243 39.21 2.24 9.48
C LYS A 243 39.06 2.40 7.99
N THR A 244 39.51 3.53 7.46
CA THR A 244 39.51 3.82 6.02
C THR A 244 40.91 3.92 5.50
N TYR A 245 41.18 3.22 4.41
CA TYR A 245 42.50 3.20 3.75
C TYR A 245 42.34 3.67 2.31
N ILE A 246 43.30 4.47 1.84
CA ILE A 246 43.47 4.80 0.43
C ILE A 246 44.87 4.34 0.04
N ASP A 247 44.98 3.48 -0.99
CA ASP A 247 46.25 2.89 -1.45
C ASP A 247 47.03 2.25 -0.28
N LYS A 248 46.33 1.54 0.61
CA LYS A 248 46.88 0.90 1.82
C LYS A 248 47.32 1.87 2.93
N VAL A 249 47.19 3.19 2.74
CA VAL A 249 47.50 4.20 3.76
C VAL A 249 46.26 4.38 4.65
N LEU A 250 46.40 4.17 5.95
CA LEU A 250 45.32 4.45 6.92
C LEU A 250 45.09 5.97 7.01
N VAL A 251 43.99 6.45 6.48
CA VAL A 251 43.64 7.89 6.42
C VAL A 251 42.64 8.33 7.46
N ASP A 252 41.78 7.41 7.90
CA ASP A 252 40.74 7.71 8.88
C ASP A 252 40.47 6.55 9.85
N THR A 253 40.10 6.90 11.10
CA THR A 253 39.61 5.94 12.12
C THR A 253 38.44 6.54 12.85
N TYR A 254 37.33 5.81 12.85
CA TYR A 254 36.08 6.18 13.55
C TYR A 254 35.68 5.10 14.55
N THR A 255 35.21 5.50 15.73
CA THR A 255 34.68 4.58 16.75
C THR A 255 33.16 4.72 16.84
N ASP A 256 32.44 3.66 16.51
CA ASP A 256 30.99 3.57 16.66
C ASP A 256 30.62 3.23 18.10
N THR A 257 30.52 4.27 18.92
CA THR A 257 30.23 4.15 20.37
C THR A 257 28.84 3.61 20.63
N ASP A 258 27.90 3.87 19.75
CA ASP A 258 26.50 3.52 19.91
C ASP A 258 26.16 2.14 19.32
N SER A 259 27.15 1.45 18.77
CA SER A 259 26.98 0.13 18.11
C SER A 259 25.90 0.12 17.02
N LYS A 260 25.81 1.20 16.23
CA LYS A 260 24.82 1.37 15.18
C LYS A 260 25.20 0.62 13.89
N LEU A 261 26.50 0.41 13.66
CA LEU A 261 27.02 -0.26 12.49
C LEU A 261 26.82 -1.78 12.56
N SER A 262 26.19 -2.32 11.54
CA SER A 262 26.03 -3.78 11.34
C SER A 262 26.48 -4.17 9.94
N ASN A 263 26.69 -5.46 9.68
CA ASN A 263 26.79 -5.94 8.31
C ASN A 263 25.48 -5.63 7.58
N GLY A 264 25.58 -4.95 6.45
CA GLY A 264 24.42 -4.48 5.68
C GLY A 264 24.77 -4.32 4.21
N TYR A 265 23.85 -3.73 3.45
CA TYR A 265 24.11 -3.44 2.04
C TYR A 265 25.16 -2.36 1.90
N ILE A 266 25.84 -2.41 0.76
CA ILE A 266 26.72 -1.34 0.31
C ILE A 266 26.07 -0.59 -0.84
N GLY A 267 26.59 0.59 -1.15
CA GLY A 267 26.10 1.40 -2.25
C GLY A 267 26.99 2.59 -2.53
N PHE A 268 26.51 3.43 -3.43
CA PHE A 268 27.22 4.60 -3.91
C PHE A 268 26.27 5.79 -4.00
N ARG A 269 26.83 6.99 -3.91
CA ARG A 269 26.09 8.23 -4.06
C ARG A 269 26.77 9.16 -5.05
N ALA A 270 25.96 9.86 -5.85
CA ALA A 270 26.31 11.06 -6.58
C ALA A 270 25.40 12.20 -6.14
N PHE A 271 25.87 13.44 -6.21
CA PHE A 271 25.09 14.62 -5.86
C PHE A 271 25.38 15.75 -6.84
N ARG A 272 24.35 16.49 -7.23
CA ARG A 272 24.47 17.70 -8.00
C ARG A 272 23.56 18.80 -7.40
N GLY A 273 24.19 19.91 -6.95
CA GLY A 273 23.49 21.06 -6.40
C GLY A 273 24.22 22.36 -6.76
N ASN A 274 23.75 23.48 -6.23
CA ASN A 274 24.32 24.80 -6.45
C ASN A 274 25.79 24.83 -6.00
N ASN A 275 26.74 24.72 -6.91
CA ASN A 275 28.20 24.68 -6.70
C ASN A 275 28.79 23.34 -6.18
N THR A 276 28.01 22.26 -6.13
CA THR A 276 28.54 20.95 -5.76
C THR A 276 28.21 19.93 -6.84
N ASN A 277 29.24 19.26 -7.36
CA ASN A 277 29.09 18.16 -8.29
C ASN A 277 29.94 16.99 -7.80
N GLU A 278 29.28 15.90 -7.41
CA GLU A 278 29.94 14.67 -6.92
C GLU A 278 29.80 13.62 -8.00
N THR A 279 30.92 13.21 -8.59
CA THR A 279 30.94 12.12 -9.58
C THR A 279 32.19 11.27 -9.38
N ALA A 280 32.00 9.96 -9.46
CA ALA A 280 33.03 8.99 -9.33
C ALA A 280 32.73 7.71 -10.13
N MET A 281 33.77 6.99 -10.53
CA MET A 281 33.64 5.66 -11.09
C MET A 281 34.15 4.63 -10.07
N PHE A 282 33.47 3.47 -10.00
CA PHE A 282 33.78 2.38 -9.09
C PHE A 282 33.93 1.08 -9.86
N ASP A 283 34.83 0.23 -9.35
CA ASP A 283 35.16 -1.05 -9.96
C ASP A 283 35.74 -2.03 -8.91
N ASN A 284 35.89 -3.30 -9.28
CA ASN A 284 36.53 -4.36 -8.49
C ASN A 284 36.05 -4.41 -7.02
N ILE A 285 34.73 -4.32 -6.81
CA ILE A 285 34.13 -4.26 -5.48
C ILE A 285 34.16 -5.64 -4.84
N VAL A 286 34.74 -5.74 -3.65
CA VAL A 286 34.75 -6.96 -2.82
C VAL A 286 34.29 -6.64 -1.42
N LEU A 287 33.21 -7.32 -0.98
CA LEU A 287 32.76 -7.27 0.42
C LEU A 287 33.04 -8.63 1.08
N THR A 288 33.87 -8.62 2.09
CA THR A 288 34.19 -9.76 2.94
C THR A 288 33.53 -9.55 4.31
N GLU A 289 32.78 -10.51 4.76
CA GLU A 289 32.24 -10.55 6.14
C GLU A 289 33.03 -11.58 6.95
N TYR A 290 33.18 -11.30 8.26
CA TYR A 290 33.87 -12.19 9.18
C TYR A 290 32.88 -12.72 10.21
N GLU A 291 32.84 -14.03 10.37
CA GLU A 291 32.01 -14.73 11.36
C GLU A 291 32.90 -15.36 12.43
N GLN A 292 32.59 -15.05 13.70
CA GLN A 292 33.29 -15.66 14.83
C GLN A 292 32.71 -17.06 15.13
N LYS A 293 33.51 -18.09 14.95
CA LYS A 293 33.15 -19.48 15.31
C LYS A 293 34.10 -20.00 16.40
N GLY A 294 33.67 -19.84 17.66
CA GLY A 294 34.52 -20.10 18.83
C GLY A 294 35.70 -19.14 18.84
N ASP A 295 36.93 -19.67 18.92
CA ASP A 295 38.19 -18.85 18.93
C ASP A 295 38.68 -18.53 17.51
N LYS A 296 38.04 -19.00 16.45
CA LYS A 296 38.43 -18.76 15.06
C LYS A 296 37.51 -17.79 14.38
N GLU A 297 38.09 -16.92 13.58
CA GLU A 297 37.39 -16.01 12.67
C GLU A 297 37.43 -16.61 11.26
N GLU A 298 36.27 -16.78 10.64
CA GLU A 298 36.14 -17.25 9.26
C GLU A 298 35.76 -16.06 8.36
N ALA A 299 36.54 -15.83 7.31
CA ALA A 299 36.25 -14.84 6.29
C ALA A 299 35.36 -15.42 5.19
N LYS A 300 34.32 -14.70 4.80
CA LYS A 300 33.43 -15.07 3.72
C LYS A 300 33.25 -13.89 2.77
N VAL A 301 33.65 -14.05 1.50
CA VAL A 301 33.33 -13.08 0.45
C VAL A 301 31.82 -13.18 0.17
N VAL A 302 31.09 -12.13 0.46
CA VAL A 302 29.62 -12.06 0.30
C VAL A 302 29.21 -11.29 -0.95
N LEU A 303 30.12 -10.48 -1.50
CA LEU A 303 29.94 -9.77 -2.76
C LEU A 303 31.28 -9.71 -3.50
N LYS A 304 31.23 -9.94 -4.81
CA LYS A 304 32.29 -9.61 -5.76
C LYS A 304 31.65 -9.09 -7.04
N GLU A 305 31.98 -7.87 -7.44
CA GLU A 305 31.42 -7.18 -8.61
C GLU A 305 32.54 -6.47 -9.38
N ASP A 306 32.67 -6.81 -10.64
CA ASP A 306 33.67 -6.23 -11.57
C ASP A 306 32.97 -5.60 -12.81
N PHE A 307 31.64 -5.54 -12.81
CA PHE A 307 30.78 -4.99 -13.87
C PHE A 307 30.97 -5.62 -15.26
N GLU A 308 31.78 -6.65 -15.41
CA GLU A 308 32.02 -7.30 -16.70
C GLU A 308 30.85 -8.18 -17.17
N LYS A 309 29.93 -8.52 -16.23
CA LYS A 309 28.71 -9.29 -16.52
C LYS A 309 27.53 -8.39 -16.82
N PRO A 310 26.57 -8.85 -17.64
CA PRO A 310 25.34 -8.08 -17.91
C PRO A 310 24.50 -7.77 -16.67
N GLN A 311 24.52 -8.66 -15.67
CA GLN A 311 23.82 -8.49 -14.40
C GLN A 311 24.78 -7.98 -13.35
N SER A 312 24.54 -6.77 -12.87
CA SER A 312 25.28 -6.18 -11.76
C SER A 312 24.61 -6.48 -10.42
N ALA A 313 25.40 -6.55 -9.36
CA ALA A 313 24.92 -6.58 -7.98
C ALA A 313 24.31 -5.23 -7.53
N PHE A 314 24.35 -4.21 -8.37
CA PHE A 314 23.84 -2.87 -8.11
C PHE A 314 22.79 -2.49 -9.17
N GLU A 315 21.70 -1.86 -8.72
CA GLU A 315 20.67 -1.34 -9.62
C GLU A 315 20.74 0.18 -9.68
N GLY A 316 21.01 0.68 -10.90
CA GLY A 316 21.19 2.10 -11.19
C GLY A 316 22.65 2.45 -11.46
N GLY A 317 22.93 3.76 -11.64
CA GLY A 317 24.18 4.21 -12.19
C GLY A 317 24.31 3.91 -13.69
N GLU A 318 25.38 4.32 -14.27
CA GLU A 318 25.70 4.08 -15.68
C GLU A 318 26.93 3.17 -15.77
N ILE A 319 26.85 2.08 -16.50
CA ILE A 319 28.03 1.25 -16.75
C ILE A 319 28.74 1.78 -17.99
N VAL A 320 29.94 2.34 -17.78
CA VAL A 320 30.78 2.91 -18.83
C VAL A 320 32.00 2.04 -19.11
N SER A 321 32.52 2.05 -20.34
CA SER A 321 33.77 1.35 -20.69
C SER A 321 34.94 2.34 -20.75
N VAL A 322 35.92 2.12 -19.91
CA VAL A 322 37.13 2.96 -19.83
C VAL A 322 38.37 2.08 -20.05
N GLY A 323 39.07 2.28 -21.17
CA GLY A 323 40.23 1.48 -21.50
C GLY A 323 39.95 -0.01 -21.74
N GLY A 324 38.73 -0.36 -22.08
CA GLY A 324 38.27 -1.75 -22.29
C GLY A 324 37.76 -2.44 -21.02
N ASN A 325 37.81 -1.80 -19.86
CA ASN A 325 37.26 -2.25 -18.59
C ASN A 325 35.94 -1.56 -18.29
N ARG A 326 34.94 -2.28 -17.73
CA ARG A 326 33.61 -1.74 -17.40
C ARG A 326 33.60 -1.27 -15.96
N LYS A 327 33.05 -0.08 -15.73
CA LYS A 327 33.00 0.56 -14.42
C LYS A 327 31.63 1.14 -14.16
N LEU A 328 31.19 1.16 -12.90
CA LEU A 328 29.99 1.87 -12.47
C LEU A 328 30.31 3.36 -12.37
N ASN A 329 29.74 4.16 -13.26
CA ASN A 329 29.83 5.62 -13.24
C ASN A 329 28.63 6.21 -12.48
N MET A 330 28.93 6.90 -11.41
CA MET A 330 27.94 7.57 -10.57
C MET A 330 27.84 9.04 -10.92
N VAL A 331 26.74 9.42 -11.55
CA VAL A 331 26.43 10.81 -11.96
C VAL A 331 25.00 11.14 -11.57
N SER A 332 24.77 12.30 -10.98
CA SER A 332 23.44 12.81 -10.71
C SER A 332 23.02 13.89 -11.72
N GLY A 333 21.82 13.82 -12.24
CA GLY A 333 21.22 14.87 -13.05
C GLY A 333 20.89 16.11 -12.22
N SER A 334 20.35 15.92 -11.01
CA SER A 334 20.07 16.94 -10.00
C SER A 334 19.87 16.27 -8.63
N GLY A 335 20.26 16.96 -7.55
CA GLY A 335 20.05 16.51 -6.18
C GLY A 335 20.83 15.26 -5.78
N ASP A 336 20.30 14.53 -4.84
CA ASP A 336 20.88 13.31 -4.24
C ASP A 336 20.46 12.07 -5.04
N TYR A 337 21.43 11.32 -5.54
CA TYR A 337 21.20 10.07 -6.27
C TYR A 337 22.02 8.94 -5.64
N ARG A 338 21.33 7.90 -5.18
CA ARG A 338 21.95 6.76 -4.50
C ARG A 338 21.63 5.46 -5.23
N VAL A 339 22.66 4.62 -5.30
CA VAL A 339 22.59 3.25 -5.84
C VAL A 339 22.96 2.29 -4.71
N LEU A 340 22.08 1.35 -4.41
CA LEU A 340 22.31 0.34 -3.39
C LEU A 340 22.47 -1.04 -4.03
N GLN A 341 23.18 -1.91 -3.32
CA GLN A 341 23.27 -3.33 -3.64
C GLN A 341 21.87 -3.93 -3.72
N VAL A 342 21.59 -4.67 -4.77
CA VAL A 342 20.34 -5.41 -4.94
C VAL A 342 20.32 -6.61 -3.99
N ASP A 343 19.23 -6.76 -3.25
CA ASP A 343 19.04 -7.96 -2.43
C ASP A 343 18.78 -9.17 -3.35
N MET A 344 19.67 -10.13 -3.32
CA MET A 344 19.54 -11.38 -4.07
C MET A 344 18.70 -12.43 -3.33
N SER A 345 18.31 -12.20 -2.07
CA SER A 345 17.33 -13.03 -1.38
C SER A 345 15.92 -12.62 -1.83
N GLY A 346 15.06 -13.62 -2.02
CA GLY A 346 13.66 -13.35 -2.35
C GLY A 346 12.84 -12.89 -1.13
N VAL A 347 11.57 -12.62 -1.34
CA VAL A 347 10.64 -12.35 -0.25
C VAL A 347 10.40 -13.62 0.58
N PRO A 348 10.18 -13.52 1.90
CA PRO A 348 9.93 -14.67 2.75
C PRO A 348 8.73 -15.51 2.31
N MET A 349 8.93 -16.81 2.23
CA MET A 349 7.92 -17.84 2.07
C MET A 349 7.80 -18.59 3.39
N PHE A 350 6.58 -18.81 3.85
CA PHE A 350 6.24 -19.56 5.05
C PHE A 350 5.42 -20.80 4.67
N ARG A 351 5.70 -21.96 5.30
CA ARG A 351 5.05 -23.20 4.93
C ARG A 351 4.85 -24.13 6.12
N LYS A 352 3.70 -24.84 6.12
CA LYS A 352 3.44 -25.95 7.04
C LYS A 352 2.67 -27.06 6.33
N GLU A 353 3.05 -28.30 6.56
CA GLU A 353 2.21 -29.47 6.27
C GLU A 353 1.42 -29.88 7.51
N PHE A 354 0.20 -30.34 7.27
CA PHE A 354 -0.66 -30.86 8.32
C PHE A 354 -1.59 -31.95 7.79
N LYS A 355 -2.10 -32.78 8.69
CA LYS A 355 -2.95 -33.90 8.32
C LYS A 355 -4.36 -33.73 8.86
N ALA A 356 -5.34 -33.57 7.97
CA ALA A 356 -6.76 -33.63 8.35
C ALA A 356 -7.16 -35.10 8.61
N LYS A 357 -7.47 -35.43 9.85
CA LYS A 357 -7.65 -36.82 10.30
C LYS A 357 -8.95 -37.44 9.83
N LYS A 358 -10.00 -36.63 9.59
CA LYS A 358 -11.35 -37.07 9.26
C LYS A 358 -11.88 -36.34 8.02
N LYS A 359 -13.10 -36.69 7.58
CA LYS A 359 -13.78 -35.98 6.50
C LYS A 359 -14.16 -34.59 6.98
N ILE A 360 -13.73 -33.58 6.23
CA ILE A 360 -13.96 -32.16 6.53
C ILE A 360 -15.41 -31.80 6.16
N ALA A 361 -16.14 -31.19 7.05
CA ALA A 361 -17.46 -30.61 6.82
C ALA A 361 -17.34 -29.11 6.41
N SER A 362 -16.49 -28.36 7.08
CA SER A 362 -16.15 -26.98 6.72
C SER A 362 -14.76 -26.61 7.26
N ALA A 363 -14.10 -25.68 6.58
CA ALA A 363 -12.83 -25.15 7.04
C ALA A 363 -12.72 -23.65 6.77
N ARG A 364 -12.15 -22.93 7.72
CA ARG A 364 -11.87 -21.49 7.62
C ARG A 364 -10.40 -21.24 7.91
N ILE A 365 -9.82 -20.30 7.17
CA ILE A 365 -8.53 -19.71 7.51
C ILE A 365 -8.70 -18.24 7.84
N TYR A 366 -8.15 -17.84 8.98
CA TYR A 366 -7.99 -16.47 9.42
C TYR A 366 -6.52 -16.14 9.27
N SER A 367 -6.16 -15.08 8.55
CA SER A 367 -4.76 -14.79 8.26
C SER A 367 -4.47 -13.31 8.12
N SER A 368 -3.27 -12.92 8.49
CA SER A 368 -2.74 -11.56 8.37
C SER A 368 -1.24 -11.58 8.14
N ALA A 369 -0.69 -10.43 7.72
CA ALA A 369 0.74 -10.23 7.61
C ALA A 369 1.17 -8.84 8.10
N LEU A 370 2.40 -8.75 8.54
CA LEU A 370 3.15 -7.51 8.64
C LEU A 370 3.89 -7.36 7.31
N GLY A 371 3.24 -6.71 6.35
CA GLY A 371 3.62 -6.66 4.95
C GLY A 371 2.42 -6.92 4.04
N VAL A 372 2.67 -7.23 2.77
CA VAL A 372 1.67 -7.68 1.80
C VAL A 372 1.88 -9.15 1.50
N TYR A 373 0.82 -9.95 1.44
CA TYR A 373 0.97 -11.40 1.31
C TYR A 373 0.04 -12.06 0.30
N ASP A 374 0.51 -13.18 -0.27
CA ASP A 374 -0.30 -14.18 -0.94
C ASP A 374 -0.39 -15.45 -0.09
N LEU A 375 -1.56 -16.10 -0.16
CA LEU A 375 -1.89 -17.30 0.61
C LEU A 375 -2.22 -18.46 -0.32
N PHE A 376 -1.74 -19.65 0.01
CA PHE A 376 -1.90 -20.85 -0.79
C PHE A 376 -2.31 -22.06 0.06
N ILE A 377 -3.19 -22.89 -0.47
CA ILE A 377 -3.56 -24.20 0.09
C ILE A 377 -3.39 -25.24 -1.01
N ASN A 378 -2.61 -26.28 -0.76
CA ASN A 378 -2.40 -27.43 -1.67
C ASN A 378 -2.00 -27.02 -3.10
N GLY A 379 -1.25 -25.93 -3.26
CA GLY A 379 -0.80 -25.42 -4.54
C GLY A 379 -1.76 -24.45 -5.22
N GLN A 380 -2.89 -24.12 -4.60
CA GLN A 380 -3.87 -23.17 -5.13
C GLN A 380 -3.84 -21.86 -4.33
N ARG A 381 -3.84 -20.71 -5.02
CA ARG A 381 -3.99 -19.39 -4.38
C ARG A 381 -5.37 -19.29 -3.74
N VAL A 382 -5.43 -18.78 -2.52
CA VAL A 382 -6.67 -18.64 -1.76
C VAL A 382 -7.39 -17.36 -2.15
N GLY A 383 -8.69 -17.46 -2.42
CA GLY A 383 -9.56 -16.33 -2.75
C GLY A 383 -11.02 -16.63 -2.39
N ASN A 384 -11.89 -15.69 -2.65
CA ASN A 384 -13.32 -15.77 -2.39
C ASN A 384 -14.05 -16.42 -3.57
N LYS A 385 -14.73 -17.52 -3.34
CA LYS A 385 -15.57 -18.19 -4.34
C LYS A 385 -16.89 -17.43 -4.50
N MET A 386 -17.13 -16.95 -5.70
CA MET A 386 -18.35 -16.22 -6.05
C MET A 386 -19.49 -17.19 -6.41
N GLU A 387 -20.73 -16.68 -6.47
CA GLU A 387 -21.92 -17.47 -6.79
C GLU A 387 -21.88 -18.09 -8.20
N ASP A 388 -21.22 -17.40 -9.14
CA ASP A 388 -20.99 -17.89 -10.51
C ASP A 388 -19.87 -18.95 -10.59
N GLY A 389 -19.26 -19.30 -9.47
CA GLY A 389 -18.16 -20.26 -9.37
C GLY A 389 -16.77 -19.67 -9.65
N SER A 390 -16.66 -18.41 -10.07
CA SER A 390 -15.38 -17.71 -10.23
C SER A 390 -14.70 -17.52 -8.87
N ILE A 391 -13.37 -17.34 -8.90
CA ILE A 391 -12.59 -17.00 -7.70
C ILE A 391 -12.16 -15.55 -7.81
N ARG A 392 -12.51 -14.77 -6.81
CA ARG A 392 -12.08 -13.38 -6.65
C ARG A 392 -11.00 -13.30 -5.58
N TYR A 393 -9.88 -12.67 -5.91
CA TYR A 393 -8.77 -12.53 -5.00
C TYR A 393 -8.79 -11.14 -4.36
N ASP A 394 -8.50 -11.12 -3.06
CA ASP A 394 -8.15 -9.89 -2.36
C ASP A 394 -6.66 -9.65 -2.59
N GLU A 395 -6.36 -8.55 -3.22
CA GLU A 395 -4.99 -8.15 -3.58
C GLU A 395 -4.40 -7.27 -2.48
N LEU A 396 -3.08 -7.18 -2.41
CA LEU A 396 -2.35 -6.33 -1.47
C LEU A 396 -2.82 -6.46 0.00
N LYS A 397 -3.34 -7.63 0.38
CA LYS A 397 -3.79 -7.90 1.74
C LYS A 397 -2.61 -7.98 2.72
N PRO A 398 -2.76 -7.62 4.01
CA PRO A 398 -4.01 -7.31 4.72
C PRO A 398 -4.50 -5.87 4.53
N GLU A 399 -3.90 -5.09 3.65
CA GLU A 399 -4.11 -3.67 3.41
C GLU A 399 -3.43 -2.76 4.44
N TRP A 400 -3.40 -1.44 4.17
CA TRP A 400 -2.72 -0.49 5.04
C TRP A 400 -3.59 -0.02 6.19
N THR A 401 -3.03 -0.02 7.39
CA THR A 401 -3.58 0.59 8.60
C THR A 401 -2.43 1.10 9.47
N ASP A 402 -2.72 1.77 10.58
CA ASP A 402 -1.69 2.13 11.54
C ASP A 402 -1.20 0.88 12.29
N PHE A 403 -0.15 0.24 11.77
CA PHE A 403 0.41 -0.97 12.37
C PHE A 403 1.02 -0.77 13.77
N SER A 404 1.13 0.45 14.26
CA SER A 404 1.49 0.68 15.66
C SER A 404 0.35 0.34 16.62
N LYS A 405 -0.89 0.28 16.12
CA LYS A 405 -2.13 0.08 16.88
C LYS A 405 -2.96 -1.10 16.38
N THR A 406 -3.12 -1.23 15.08
CA THR A 406 -4.09 -2.15 14.47
C THR A 406 -3.44 -2.90 13.31
N ALA A 407 -3.79 -4.18 13.14
CA ALA A 407 -3.60 -4.93 11.91
C ALA A 407 -4.92 -5.61 11.53
N HIS A 408 -5.18 -5.72 10.24
CA HIS A 408 -6.37 -6.41 9.75
C HIS A 408 -6.08 -7.87 9.44
N TYR A 409 -7.07 -8.73 9.64
CA TYR A 409 -7.02 -10.09 9.13
C TYR A 409 -8.17 -10.37 8.16
N GLN A 410 -7.93 -11.24 7.19
CA GLN A 410 -8.94 -11.76 6.27
C GLN A 410 -9.36 -13.16 6.67
N THR A 411 -10.61 -13.50 6.34
CA THR A 411 -11.19 -14.83 6.55
C THR A 411 -11.57 -15.44 5.22
N TYR A 412 -11.17 -16.67 4.96
CA TYR A 412 -11.52 -17.41 3.74
C TYR A 412 -12.13 -18.75 4.03
N ASP A 413 -13.13 -19.15 3.23
CA ASP A 413 -13.61 -20.51 3.16
C ASP A 413 -12.64 -21.35 2.32
N ILE A 414 -11.94 -22.27 2.97
CA ILE A 414 -10.96 -23.16 2.35
C ILE A 414 -11.43 -24.62 2.29
N THR A 415 -12.74 -24.85 2.50
CA THR A 415 -13.30 -26.20 2.58
C THR A 415 -12.99 -27.02 1.32
N ASP A 416 -13.22 -26.44 0.14
CA ASP A 416 -13.02 -27.08 -1.16
C ASP A 416 -11.52 -27.26 -1.53
N LEU A 417 -10.63 -26.55 -0.86
CA LEU A 417 -9.18 -26.61 -1.09
C LEU A 417 -8.49 -27.71 -0.29
N LEU A 418 -9.16 -28.23 0.73
CA LEU A 418 -8.61 -29.22 1.65
C LEU A 418 -9.14 -30.64 1.34
N ARG A 419 -8.36 -31.62 1.74
CA ARG A 419 -8.71 -33.04 1.64
C ARG A 419 -8.43 -33.76 2.94
N LYS A 420 -9.12 -34.91 3.15
CA LYS A 420 -8.73 -35.83 4.20
C LYS A 420 -7.30 -36.33 3.91
N GLY A 421 -6.44 -36.40 4.90
CA GLY A 421 -5.04 -36.77 4.76
C GLY A 421 -4.12 -35.54 4.71
N GLU A 422 -3.02 -35.65 3.98
CA GLU A 422 -1.96 -34.62 3.94
C GLU A 422 -2.39 -33.37 3.16
N ASN A 423 -2.17 -32.21 3.77
CA ASN A 423 -2.41 -30.89 3.22
C ASN A 423 -1.18 -30.00 3.48
N ALA A 424 -1.05 -28.94 2.69
CA ALA A 424 -0.04 -27.93 2.89
C ALA A 424 -0.66 -26.51 2.82
N VAL A 425 -0.24 -25.66 3.72
CA VAL A 425 -0.51 -24.21 3.70
C VAL A 425 0.80 -23.47 3.48
N GLY A 426 0.75 -22.41 2.68
CA GLY A 426 1.89 -21.54 2.45
C GLY A 426 1.50 -20.10 2.29
N ALA A 427 2.36 -19.18 2.72
CA ALA A 427 2.22 -17.76 2.51
C ALA A 427 3.55 -17.17 2.02
N GLN A 428 3.46 -16.18 1.14
CA GLN A 428 4.58 -15.39 0.66
C GLN A 428 4.34 -13.93 1.02
N VAL A 429 5.31 -13.27 1.64
CA VAL A 429 5.11 -11.95 2.26
C VAL A 429 6.19 -10.98 1.80
N SER A 430 5.79 -9.83 1.24
CA SER A 430 6.68 -8.72 0.90
C SER A 430 6.52 -7.55 1.87
N SER A 431 7.38 -6.54 1.74
CA SER A 431 7.42 -5.35 2.61
C SER A 431 6.06 -4.65 2.76
N GLY A 432 5.30 -4.49 1.68
CA GLY A 432 4.02 -3.79 1.68
C GLY A 432 4.13 -2.40 2.30
N TRP A 433 3.17 -2.04 3.15
CA TRP A 433 3.19 -0.80 3.92
C TRP A 433 3.85 -0.95 5.32
N TRP A 434 4.22 -2.16 5.71
CA TRP A 434 4.87 -2.40 6.99
C TRP A 434 6.33 -1.95 7.02
N ASN A 435 7.08 -2.24 5.95
CA ASN A 435 8.53 -2.04 5.89
C ASN A 435 8.98 -1.57 4.50
N SER A 436 8.28 -0.60 3.91
CA SER A 436 8.65 0.05 2.66
C SER A 436 8.94 1.53 2.86
N ASP A 437 9.41 2.17 1.81
CA ASP A 437 9.69 3.61 1.83
C ASP A 437 8.42 4.44 1.99
N VAL A 438 7.23 3.92 1.67
CA VAL A 438 5.94 4.61 1.87
C VAL A 438 5.73 5.04 3.31
N CYS A 439 6.06 4.18 4.26
CA CYS A 439 5.89 4.47 5.69
C CYS A 439 7.11 5.12 6.33
N HIS A 440 8.19 5.38 5.59
CA HIS A 440 9.43 6.00 6.09
C HIS A 440 9.95 5.40 7.40
N GLY A 441 9.76 4.10 7.62
CA GLY A 441 10.17 3.41 8.84
C GLY A 441 9.34 3.74 10.07
N GLU A 442 8.14 4.32 9.94
CA GLU A 442 7.23 4.66 11.05
C GLU A 442 6.97 3.47 11.97
N TYR A 443 6.80 2.28 11.40
CA TYR A 443 6.59 1.05 12.17
C TYR A 443 7.89 0.33 12.55
N GLY A 444 9.05 1.01 12.46
CA GLY A 444 10.34 0.54 12.94
C GLY A 444 11.21 -0.20 11.92
N SER A 445 10.83 -0.32 10.63
CA SER A 445 11.55 -1.06 9.57
C SER A 445 11.94 -2.49 9.99
N HIS A 446 11.04 -3.18 10.65
CA HIS A 446 11.25 -4.56 11.13
C HIS A 446 10.97 -5.58 10.03
N GLU A 447 11.46 -6.81 10.23
CA GLU A 447 11.16 -7.90 9.31
C GLU A 447 9.65 -8.13 9.19
N VAL A 448 9.24 -8.53 8.00
CA VAL A 448 7.87 -8.94 7.72
C VAL A 448 7.44 -10.13 8.58
N GLY A 449 6.17 -10.23 8.84
CA GLY A 449 5.61 -11.29 9.68
C GLY A 449 4.37 -11.91 9.06
N PHE A 450 4.05 -13.12 9.49
CA PHE A 450 2.83 -13.82 9.09
C PHE A 450 2.15 -14.45 10.30
N ILE A 451 0.82 -14.41 10.33
CA ILE A 451 0.00 -15.12 11.31
C ILE A 451 -1.19 -15.78 10.62
N ALA A 452 -1.52 -17.02 11.02
CA ALA A 452 -2.70 -17.72 10.52
C ALA A 452 -3.26 -18.69 11.57
N LYS A 453 -4.60 -18.84 11.52
CA LYS A 453 -5.34 -19.85 12.27
C LYS A 453 -6.31 -20.56 11.31
N ILE A 454 -6.18 -21.87 11.14
CA ILE A 454 -7.09 -22.70 10.37
C ILE A 454 -7.98 -23.46 11.34
N LEU A 455 -9.29 -23.34 11.19
CA LEU A 455 -10.29 -24.09 11.92
C LEU A 455 -10.92 -25.14 11.00
N LEU A 456 -10.74 -26.42 11.34
CA LEU A 456 -11.33 -27.56 10.66
C LEU A 456 -12.53 -28.06 11.47
N LYS A 457 -13.70 -28.14 10.85
CA LYS A 457 -14.88 -28.80 11.42
C LYS A 457 -15.13 -30.10 10.64
N TYR A 458 -15.22 -31.20 11.34
CA TYR A 458 -15.39 -32.53 10.74
C TYR A 458 -16.86 -32.96 10.68
N THR A 459 -17.18 -33.91 9.80
CA THR A 459 -18.57 -34.39 9.62
C THR A 459 -19.12 -35.10 10.86
N ASP A 460 -18.29 -35.48 11.82
CA ASP A 460 -18.72 -36.07 13.10
C ASP A 460 -18.91 -35.04 14.22
N GLY A 461 -18.87 -33.75 13.90
CA GLY A 461 -19.05 -32.63 14.82
C GLY A 461 -17.78 -32.23 15.59
N THR A 462 -16.68 -32.96 15.48
CA THR A 462 -15.40 -32.61 16.13
C THR A 462 -14.68 -31.51 15.34
N SER A 463 -13.77 -30.79 15.97
CA SER A 463 -12.96 -29.75 15.33
C SER A 463 -11.46 -29.96 15.62
N GLU A 464 -10.64 -29.39 14.75
CA GLU A 464 -9.18 -29.32 14.90
C GLU A 464 -8.69 -27.96 14.46
N THR A 465 -7.64 -27.44 15.08
CA THR A 465 -7.06 -26.14 14.76
C THR A 465 -5.60 -26.30 14.36
N VAL A 466 -5.20 -25.62 13.29
CA VAL A 466 -3.80 -25.48 12.86
C VAL A 466 -3.43 -24.01 12.92
N VAL A 467 -2.32 -23.68 13.58
CA VAL A 467 -1.89 -22.30 13.82
C VAL A 467 -0.47 -22.07 13.35
N THR A 468 -0.11 -20.81 13.17
CA THR A 468 1.29 -20.41 13.03
C THR A 468 2.01 -20.55 14.36
N ASP A 469 3.11 -21.27 14.33
CA ASP A 469 4.01 -21.57 15.47
C ASP A 469 5.43 -21.87 14.96
N LEU A 470 6.35 -22.19 15.88
CA LEU A 470 7.75 -22.50 15.54
C LEU A 470 7.97 -23.83 14.78
N SER A 471 6.90 -24.58 14.49
CA SER A 471 6.97 -25.77 13.63
C SER A 471 6.82 -25.45 12.15
N TRP A 472 6.49 -24.20 11.82
CA TRP A 472 6.50 -23.72 10.44
C TRP A 472 7.94 -23.62 9.92
N LEU A 473 8.07 -23.70 8.60
CA LEU A 473 9.33 -23.53 7.90
C LEU A 473 9.30 -22.25 7.05
N SER A 474 10.45 -21.67 6.81
CA SER A 474 10.62 -20.50 5.95
C SER A 474 11.77 -20.65 4.96
N SER A 475 11.65 -20.00 3.83
CA SER A 475 12.69 -19.87 2.81
C SER A 475 12.58 -18.50 2.13
N MET A 476 13.69 -17.94 1.67
CA MET A 476 13.77 -16.74 0.86
C MET A 476 14.24 -17.05 -0.58
N ASP A 477 14.27 -18.32 -0.97
CA ASP A 477 14.69 -18.72 -2.31
C ASP A 477 13.49 -19.02 -3.22
N GLY A 478 12.54 -18.06 -3.27
CA GLY A 478 11.35 -18.11 -4.10
C GLY A 478 11.46 -17.32 -5.40
N ALA A 479 10.42 -17.37 -6.22
CA ALA A 479 10.36 -16.68 -7.50
C ALA A 479 10.25 -15.16 -7.36
N ILE A 480 9.52 -14.63 -6.38
CA ILE A 480 9.50 -13.18 -6.10
C ILE A 480 10.81 -12.83 -5.40
N ARG A 481 11.65 -12.06 -6.10
CA ARG A 481 12.96 -11.63 -5.60
C ARG A 481 12.90 -10.30 -4.86
N MET A 482 11.95 -9.44 -5.22
CA MET A 482 11.69 -8.15 -4.60
C MET A 482 10.21 -7.81 -4.80
N GLY A 483 9.58 -7.20 -3.82
CA GLY A 483 8.23 -6.63 -3.90
C GLY A 483 8.15 -5.39 -3.01
N ASP A 484 7.85 -4.25 -3.62
CA ASP A 484 7.78 -2.95 -2.96
C ASP A 484 6.70 -2.07 -3.60
N ILE A 485 5.99 -1.30 -2.81
CA ILE A 485 4.86 -0.47 -3.28
C ILE A 485 5.33 0.62 -4.25
N TYR A 486 6.49 1.29 -3.99
CA TYR A 486 7.02 2.33 -4.87
C TYR A 486 7.85 1.77 -6.01
N HIS A 487 8.69 0.77 -5.68
CA HIS A 487 9.73 0.35 -6.60
C HIS A 487 9.27 -0.74 -7.57
N GLY A 488 8.25 -1.51 -7.20
CA GLY A 488 7.68 -2.51 -8.06
C GLY A 488 7.97 -3.95 -7.63
N GLU A 489 8.16 -4.85 -8.59
CA GLU A 489 8.37 -6.28 -8.31
C GLU A 489 9.43 -6.87 -9.25
N THR A 490 10.27 -7.75 -8.70
CA THR A 490 11.20 -8.57 -9.48
C THR A 490 10.83 -10.04 -9.32
N TYR A 491 10.57 -10.72 -10.43
CA TYR A 491 10.15 -12.10 -10.47
C TYR A 491 11.10 -12.96 -11.35
N ASP A 492 11.63 -14.04 -10.79
CA ASP A 492 12.44 -15.02 -11.51
C ASP A 492 11.64 -16.31 -11.71
N ALA A 493 11.05 -16.47 -12.91
CA ALA A 493 10.25 -17.63 -13.23
C ALA A 493 11.01 -18.95 -13.20
N ARG A 494 12.33 -18.93 -13.29
CA ARG A 494 13.18 -20.13 -13.18
C ARG A 494 13.17 -20.72 -11.78
N LYS A 495 12.76 -19.93 -10.77
CA LYS A 495 12.65 -20.34 -9.36
C LYS A 495 11.25 -20.78 -8.95
N GLU A 496 10.32 -20.84 -9.90
CA GLU A 496 9.00 -21.40 -9.62
C GLU A 496 9.13 -22.86 -9.18
N SER A 497 8.40 -23.19 -8.14
CA SER A 497 8.38 -24.55 -7.61
C SER A 497 7.04 -24.89 -6.98
N ALA A 498 6.82 -26.17 -6.71
CA ALA A 498 5.57 -26.64 -6.11
C ALA A 498 5.59 -26.55 -4.57
N TRP A 499 6.25 -25.53 -4.00
CA TRP A 499 6.53 -25.41 -2.57
C TRP A 499 5.26 -25.37 -1.69
N THR A 500 4.12 -25.02 -2.25
CA THR A 500 2.83 -24.99 -1.54
C THR A 500 2.05 -26.32 -1.61
N LYS A 501 2.59 -27.35 -2.29
CA LYS A 501 1.95 -28.68 -2.38
C LYS A 501 2.46 -29.62 -1.29
N PRO A 502 1.63 -30.56 -0.80
CA PRO A 502 2.07 -31.60 0.12
C PRO A 502 3.21 -32.45 -0.46
N GLY A 503 4.16 -32.86 0.40
CA GLY A 503 5.29 -33.68 0.01
C GLY A 503 6.45 -32.95 -0.67
N TYR A 504 6.43 -31.61 -0.67
CA TYR A 504 7.55 -30.82 -1.20
C TYR A 504 8.81 -31.00 -0.32
N ASN A 505 9.97 -31.15 -0.98
CA ASN A 505 11.25 -31.27 -0.26
C ASN A 505 11.67 -29.95 0.37
N THR A 506 11.69 -29.90 1.68
CA THR A 506 12.05 -28.73 2.50
C THR A 506 13.41 -28.86 3.18
N ALA A 507 14.31 -29.72 2.69
CA ALA A 507 15.61 -29.96 3.32
C ALA A 507 16.45 -28.67 3.46
N ASN A 508 16.27 -27.70 2.56
CA ASN A 508 16.96 -26.41 2.57
C ASN A 508 16.14 -25.28 3.21
N TRP A 509 15.02 -25.59 3.85
CA TRP A 509 14.17 -24.60 4.54
C TRP A 509 14.60 -24.50 6.00
N ASN A 510 14.47 -23.31 6.56
CA ASN A 510 14.78 -23.01 7.96
C ASN A 510 13.50 -23.05 8.81
N LYS A 511 13.67 -23.26 10.11
CA LYS A 511 12.58 -23.03 11.07
C LYS A 511 12.26 -21.54 11.13
N THR A 512 11.02 -21.20 11.42
CA THR A 512 10.61 -19.84 11.71
C THR A 512 11.02 -19.39 13.12
N ALA A 513 11.02 -18.10 13.36
CA ALA A 513 11.13 -17.49 14.68
C ALA A 513 9.86 -16.67 15.00
N VAL A 514 9.65 -16.37 16.28
CA VAL A 514 8.58 -15.45 16.68
C VAL A 514 8.92 -14.04 16.20
N ASN A 515 7.93 -13.36 15.59
CA ASN A 515 8.02 -11.94 15.29
C ASN A 515 7.45 -11.13 16.46
N PRO A 516 8.27 -10.41 17.23
CA PRO A 516 7.82 -9.75 18.44
C PRO A 516 7.34 -8.31 18.23
N TYR A 517 7.37 -7.80 16.98
CA TYR A 517 7.32 -6.36 16.74
C TYR A 517 5.89 -5.79 16.75
N PHE A 518 4.89 -6.56 16.35
CA PHE A 518 3.50 -6.12 16.43
C PHE A 518 2.94 -6.30 17.85
N LYS A 519 2.40 -5.23 18.42
CA LYS A 519 1.79 -5.18 19.76
C LYS A 519 0.35 -4.69 19.76
N GLY A 520 -0.16 -4.37 18.58
CA GLY A 520 -1.50 -3.80 18.41
C GLY A 520 -2.62 -4.85 18.46
N GLU A 521 -3.80 -4.41 18.12
CA GLU A 521 -5.00 -5.24 18.01
C GLU A 521 -5.11 -5.84 16.60
N LEU A 522 -5.44 -7.14 16.52
CA LEU A 522 -5.69 -7.83 15.26
C LEU A 522 -7.19 -7.99 15.09
N ILE A 523 -7.78 -7.28 14.11
CA ILE A 523 -9.23 -7.20 13.89
C ILE A 523 -9.60 -7.67 12.48
N ALA A 524 -10.82 -8.16 12.32
CA ALA A 524 -11.33 -8.55 11.01
C ALA A 524 -11.43 -7.34 10.07
N PHE A 525 -11.02 -7.52 8.82
CA PHE A 525 -11.26 -6.53 7.79
C PHE A 525 -12.74 -6.59 7.35
N ALA A 526 -13.44 -5.48 7.44
CA ALA A 526 -14.87 -5.37 7.12
C ALA A 526 -15.17 -4.36 5.99
N GLY A 527 -14.15 -3.82 5.33
CA GLY A 527 -14.28 -2.86 4.23
C GLY A 527 -14.31 -3.50 2.84
N PRO A 528 -14.40 -2.70 1.79
CA PRO A 528 -14.21 -3.14 0.41
C PRO A 528 -12.72 -3.44 0.17
N THR A 529 -12.38 -4.72 0.00
CA THR A 529 -11.00 -5.16 -0.25
C THR A 529 -10.46 -4.66 -1.59
N VAL A 530 -9.14 -4.56 -1.68
CA VAL A 530 -8.45 -4.25 -2.94
C VAL A 530 -8.57 -5.45 -3.89
N GLN A 531 -9.06 -5.22 -5.10
CA GLN A 531 -9.33 -6.28 -6.08
C GLN A 531 -8.98 -5.82 -7.50
N VAL A 532 -8.67 -6.79 -8.37
CA VAL A 532 -8.70 -6.55 -9.80
C VAL A 532 -10.15 -6.29 -10.22
N ARG A 533 -10.38 -5.28 -11.07
CA ARG A 533 -11.68 -4.88 -11.59
C ARG A 533 -11.78 -5.20 -13.08
N PRO A 534 -12.13 -6.44 -13.48
CA PRO A 534 -11.97 -6.92 -14.85
C PRO A 534 -12.75 -6.11 -15.90
N HIS A 535 -13.92 -5.58 -15.52
CA HIS A 535 -14.75 -4.75 -16.39
C HIS A 535 -14.13 -3.38 -16.77
N LEU A 536 -13.08 -2.97 -16.04
CA LEU A 536 -12.32 -1.75 -16.30
C LEU A 536 -11.01 -2.03 -17.06
N SER A 537 -10.65 -3.29 -17.32
CA SER A 537 -9.41 -3.68 -17.99
C SER A 537 -9.25 -3.00 -19.35
N ARG A 538 -7.99 -2.72 -19.72
CA ARG A 538 -7.62 -2.00 -20.95
C ARG A 538 -6.74 -2.84 -21.84
N ILE A 539 -7.10 -2.90 -23.12
CA ILE A 539 -6.26 -3.43 -24.19
C ILE A 539 -5.51 -2.24 -24.80
N PRO A 540 -4.21 -2.37 -25.12
CA PRO A 540 -3.47 -1.28 -25.75
C PRO A 540 -4.14 -0.78 -27.03
N LEU A 541 -4.27 0.54 -27.16
CA LEU A 541 -4.77 1.19 -28.38
C LEU A 541 -3.70 1.23 -29.46
N SER A 542 -2.44 1.35 -29.05
CA SER A 542 -1.30 1.34 -29.97
C SER A 542 -0.05 0.86 -29.25
N THR A 543 0.90 0.36 -30.04
CA THR A 543 2.25 0.01 -29.59
C THR A 543 3.26 0.62 -30.55
N THR A 544 4.22 1.37 -30.01
CA THR A 544 5.36 1.92 -30.73
C THR A 544 6.61 1.12 -30.37
N VAL A 545 7.31 0.59 -31.37
CA VAL A 545 8.63 -0.02 -31.20
C VAL A 545 9.67 0.94 -31.77
N TYR A 546 10.73 1.20 -31.00
CA TYR A 546 11.79 2.09 -31.41
C TYR A 546 13.18 1.53 -31.00
N GLN A 547 14.24 2.03 -31.65
CA GLN A 547 15.62 1.68 -31.33
C GLN A 547 16.48 2.93 -31.28
N GLY A 548 16.93 3.27 -30.06
CA GLY A 548 17.75 4.47 -29.85
C GLY A 548 17.01 5.78 -30.13
N GLU A 549 17.77 6.83 -30.27
CA GLU A 549 17.33 8.22 -30.41
C GLU A 549 17.89 8.81 -31.70
N LYS A 550 17.13 9.69 -32.34
CA LYS A 550 17.56 10.50 -33.49
C LYS A 550 16.92 11.89 -33.37
N ASP A 551 17.77 12.92 -33.44
CA ASP A 551 17.34 14.33 -33.41
C ASP A 551 16.42 14.67 -32.20
N GLY A 552 16.75 14.18 -31.00
CA GLY A 552 15.99 14.39 -29.78
C GLY A 552 14.68 13.61 -29.67
N LYS A 553 14.43 12.68 -30.59
CA LYS A 553 13.20 11.85 -30.64
C LYS A 553 13.56 10.37 -30.66
N ILE A 554 12.63 9.52 -30.24
CA ILE A 554 12.77 8.08 -30.43
C ILE A 554 12.92 7.75 -31.93
N ASN A 555 13.83 6.86 -32.26
CA ASN A 555 14.00 6.36 -33.62
C ASN A 555 13.04 5.19 -33.88
N VAL A 556 11.86 5.50 -34.43
CA VAL A 556 10.74 4.55 -34.57
C VAL A 556 11.08 3.46 -35.58
N VAL A 557 10.94 2.21 -35.15
CA VAL A 557 11.04 0.99 -35.98
C VAL A 557 9.64 0.62 -36.53
N SER A 558 8.63 0.63 -35.70
CA SER A 558 7.25 0.32 -36.12
C SER A 558 6.22 0.92 -35.17
N ILE A 559 5.02 1.19 -35.69
CA ILE A 559 3.83 1.56 -34.94
C ILE A 559 2.70 0.63 -35.38
N THR A 560 1.95 0.10 -34.40
CA THR A 560 0.78 -0.73 -34.67
C THR A 560 -0.37 -0.38 -33.74
N ASP A 561 -1.59 -0.45 -34.25
CA ASP A 561 -2.85 -0.41 -33.50
C ASP A 561 -3.34 -1.80 -33.06
N LYS A 562 -2.59 -2.85 -33.39
CA LYS A 562 -2.89 -4.23 -32.98
C LYS A 562 -2.33 -4.50 -31.59
N PRO A 563 -3.11 -5.08 -30.68
CA PRO A 563 -2.68 -5.27 -29.31
C PRO A 563 -1.54 -6.29 -29.14
N ALA A 564 -1.44 -7.33 -29.99
CA ALA A 564 -0.41 -8.37 -29.93
C ALA A 564 -0.51 -9.31 -31.16
N PRO A 565 0.52 -10.16 -31.44
CA PRO A 565 1.85 -10.22 -30.79
C PRO A 565 2.82 -9.14 -31.31
N ILE A 566 3.74 -8.74 -30.43
CA ILE A 566 4.82 -7.81 -30.74
C ILE A 566 6.15 -8.56 -30.56
N ARG A 567 6.99 -8.57 -31.62
CA ARG A 567 8.36 -9.05 -31.54
C ARG A 567 9.27 -7.89 -31.21
N LEU A 568 10.09 -8.06 -30.20
CA LEU A 568 11.05 -7.10 -29.72
C LEU A 568 12.44 -7.72 -29.79
N LYS A 569 13.33 -7.12 -30.58
CA LYS A 569 14.73 -7.54 -30.66
C LYS A 569 15.53 -6.94 -29.53
N LYS A 570 16.61 -7.59 -29.17
CA LYS A 570 17.59 -7.02 -28.24
C LYS A 570 17.99 -5.60 -28.64
N GLY A 571 17.87 -4.68 -27.69
CA GLY A 571 18.18 -3.25 -27.89
C GLY A 571 17.03 -2.43 -28.48
N GLU A 572 15.89 -3.05 -28.83
CA GLU A 572 14.64 -2.35 -29.12
C GLU A 572 13.83 -2.12 -27.84
N THR A 573 13.00 -1.09 -27.86
CA THR A 573 12.07 -0.72 -26.80
C THR A 573 10.67 -0.65 -27.36
N SER A 574 9.67 -1.19 -26.68
CA SER A 574 8.26 -1.03 -27.04
C SER A 574 7.50 -0.22 -25.99
N VAL A 575 6.67 0.71 -26.43
CA VAL A 575 5.77 1.51 -25.59
C VAL A 575 4.33 1.20 -25.96
N TYR A 576 3.58 0.70 -25.00
CA TYR A 576 2.16 0.37 -25.10
C TYR A 576 1.32 1.51 -24.54
N ASN A 577 0.42 2.07 -25.35
CA ASN A 577 -0.55 3.08 -24.91
C ASN A 577 -1.89 2.41 -24.57
N LEU A 578 -2.28 2.39 -23.32
CA LEU A 578 -3.56 1.82 -22.85
C LEU A 578 -4.77 2.76 -23.09
N GLY A 579 -4.51 4.00 -23.49
CA GLY A 579 -5.56 4.98 -23.81
C GLY A 579 -6.32 5.55 -22.62
N GLN A 580 -5.94 5.16 -21.40
CA GLN A 580 -6.53 5.62 -20.15
C GLN A 580 -5.47 5.63 -19.05
N ASN A 581 -5.33 6.75 -18.36
CA ASN A 581 -4.56 6.79 -17.11
C ASN A 581 -5.31 6.02 -16.03
N MET A 582 -4.69 4.98 -15.49
CA MET A 582 -5.32 4.01 -14.59
C MET A 582 -4.36 3.58 -13.48
N VAL A 583 -4.89 2.90 -12.45
CA VAL A 583 -4.10 2.29 -11.39
C VAL A 583 -4.24 0.77 -11.43
N GLY A 584 -3.13 0.08 -11.27
CA GLY A 584 -3.07 -1.37 -11.30
C GLY A 584 -1.75 -1.88 -11.84
N TRP A 585 -1.82 -2.84 -12.73
CA TRP A 585 -0.65 -3.46 -13.38
C TRP A 585 -0.98 -3.96 -14.77
N VAL A 586 0.01 -4.51 -15.45
CA VAL A 586 -0.21 -5.26 -16.68
C VAL A 586 -0.14 -6.76 -16.43
N ARG A 587 -1.08 -7.50 -17.02
CA ARG A 587 -0.97 -8.93 -17.25
C ARG A 587 -0.43 -9.14 -18.65
N PHE A 588 0.63 -9.90 -18.77
CA PHE A 588 1.21 -10.20 -20.07
C PHE A 588 1.38 -11.71 -20.28
N LYS A 589 1.53 -12.09 -21.57
CA LYS A 589 2.08 -13.38 -21.98
C LYS A 589 3.26 -13.13 -22.89
N VAL A 590 4.41 -13.73 -22.58
CA VAL A 590 5.68 -13.51 -23.27
C VAL A 590 6.36 -14.82 -23.60
N LYS A 591 7.14 -14.84 -24.68
CA LYS A 591 7.97 -15.95 -25.13
C LYS A 591 9.39 -15.46 -25.39
N GLY A 592 10.39 -16.19 -24.90
CA GLY A 592 11.80 -15.88 -25.06
C GLY A 592 12.68 -16.99 -24.48
N ALA A 593 13.98 -16.81 -24.56
CA ALA A 593 14.95 -17.76 -24.01
C ALA A 593 14.95 -17.74 -22.47
N SER A 594 15.31 -18.85 -21.86
CA SER A 594 15.48 -18.92 -20.41
C SER A 594 16.61 -18.01 -19.94
N GLY A 595 16.37 -17.23 -18.88
CA GLY A 595 17.29 -16.24 -18.34
C GLY A 595 17.18 -14.85 -18.98
N THR A 596 16.36 -14.69 -20.02
CA THR A 596 16.06 -13.36 -20.58
C THR A 596 15.38 -12.50 -19.50
N GLU A 597 15.95 -11.34 -19.20
CA GLU A 597 15.33 -10.33 -18.36
C GLU A 597 14.45 -9.42 -19.21
N MET A 598 13.17 -9.36 -18.90
CA MET A 598 12.21 -8.39 -19.43
C MET A 598 11.92 -7.36 -18.36
N LYS A 599 12.18 -6.09 -18.67
CA LYS A 599 11.94 -4.95 -17.78
C LYS A 599 10.78 -4.12 -18.31
N LEU A 600 9.81 -3.87 -17.45
CA LEU A 600 8.68 -2.98 -17.73
C LEU A 600 8.79 -1.75 -16.85
N ARG A 601 8.58 -0.57 -17.44
CA ARG A 601 8.43 0.70 -16.71
C ARG A 601 7.06 1.28 -16.99
N PHE A 602 6.54 2.04 -16.03
CA PHE A 602 5.19 2.58 -16.07
C PHE A 602 5.23 4.09 -15.95
N GLY A 603 4.40 4.79 -16.73
CA GLY A 603 4.31 6.24 -16.71
C GLY A 603 2.96 6.73 -17.21
N GLU A 604 2.62 7.95 -16.83
CA GLU A 604 1.33 8.57 -17.15
C GLU A 604 1.34 9.31 -18.47
N MET A 605 2.52 9.70 -18.94
CA MET A 605 2.70 10.47 -20.18
C MET A 605 4.02 10.12 -20.86
N LEU A 606 4.23 10.68 -22.04
CA LEU A 606 5.47 10.59 -22.79
C LEU A 606 6.23 11.91 -22.73
N ASN A 607 7.54 11.86 -22.90
CA ASN A 607 8.36 13.03 -23.17
C ASN A 607 7.86 13.69 -24.46
N ASP A 608 7.66 15.01 -24.47
CA ASP A 608 7.01 15.73 -25.57
C ASP A 608 8.01 16.37 -26.55
N THR A 609 9.10 16.92 -26.08
CA THR A 609 10.09 17.65 -26.85
C THR A 609 11.46 16.97 -26.94
N GLY A 610 11.83 16.15 -25.97
CA GLY A 610 13.17 15.62 -25.74
C GLY A 610 14.15 16.65 -25.18
N ASP A 611 13.65 17.82 -24.75
CA ASP A 611 14.47 18.91 -24.22
C ASP A 611 14.53 18.84 -22.68
N LYS A 612 15.68 18.43 -22.17
CA LYS A 612 15.94 18.35 -20.71
C LYS A 612 15.81 19.69 -19.99
N SER A 613 16.02 20.82 -20.68
CA SER A 613 15.84 22.14 -20.07
C SER A 613 14.37 22.48 -19.79
N ARG A 614 13.45 21.79 -20.45
CA ARG A 614 12.00 21.88 -20.25
C ARG A 614 11.43 20.82 -19.31
N GLY A 615 12.30 19.95 -18.78
CA GLY A 615 11.93 18.93 -17.79
C GLY A 615 11.82 17.52 -18.33
N ASP A 616 12.00 17.27 -19.63
CA ASP A 616 12.03 15.95 -20.21
C ASP A 616 13.20 15.10 -19.66
N ASP A 617 12.96 13.84 -19.36
CA ASP A 617 13.98 12.88 -18.87
C ASP A 617 14.47 11.92 -19.95
N GLY A 618 13.92 11.99 -21.16
CA GLY A 618 14.24 11.16 -22.31
C GLY A 618 13.89 11.81 -23.64
N PRO A 619 14.15 11.14 -24.78
CA PRO A 619 13.79 11.64 -26.09
C PRO A 619 12.27 11.72 -26.28
N ALA A 620 11.81 12.66 -27.10
CA ALA A 620 10.38 12.83 -27.39
C ALA A 620 9.75 11.51 -27.89
N GLY A 621 8.65 11.12 -27.28
CA GLY A 621 7.94 9.86 -27.54
C GLY A 621 8.36 8.68 -26.65
N SER A 622 9.43 8.79 -25.86
CA SER A 622 9.76 7.84 -24.78
C SER A 622 8.89 8.08 -23.55
N ILE A 623 8.82 7.08 -22.66
CA ILE A 623 8.07 7.23 -21.42
C ILE A 623 8.69 8.33 -20.51
N TYR A 624 7.85 9.18 -19.94
CA TYR A 624 8.25 10.21 -18.99
C TYR A 624 8.15 9.66 -17.56
N THR A 625 9.23 9.71 -16.80
CA THR A 625 9.31 9.13 -15.46
C THR A 625 9.84 10.11 -14.39
N ALA A 626 10.27 11.33 -14.76
CA ALA A 626 10.78 12.31 -13.81
C ALA A 626 9.75 12.71 -12.74
N ASN A 627 8.45 12.71 -13.06
CA ASN A 627 7.35 12.98 -12.13
C ASN A 627 7.17 11.89 -11.06
N LEU A 628 7.74 10.71 -11.25
CA LEU A 628 7.70 9.61 -10.26
C LEU A 628 8.64 9.87 -9.07
N ARG A 629 9.55 10.82 -9.21
CA ARG A 629 10.56 11.20 -8.22
C ARG A 629 11.44 9.98 -7.84
N SER A 630 11.43 9.52 -6.58
CA SER A 630 12.22 8.36 -6.17
C SER A 630 11.55 7.00 -6.45
N ALA A 631 10.26 6.96 -6.76
CA ALA A 631 9.56 5.72 -7.08
C ALA A 631 10.02 5.17 -8.43
N LYS A 632 10.57 3.94 -8.45
CA LYS A 632 11.10 3.32 -9.67
C LYS A 632 10.01 2.80 -10.60
N ALA A 633 8.85 2.46 -10.08
CA ALA A 633 7.68 1.93 -10.80
C ALA A 633 8.08 0.91 -11.88
N THR A 634 8.84 -0.12 -11.49
CA THR A 634 9.48 -1.06 -12.40
C THR A 634 9.06 -2.50 -12.10
N LEU A 635 8.71 -3.25 -13.13
CA LEU A 635 8.52 -4.69 -13.05
C LEU A 635 9.62 -5.39 -13.83
N LYS A 636 10.34 -6.31 -13.19
CA LYS A 636 11.33 -7.17 -13.85
C LYS A 636 10.85 -8.61 -13.84
N TYR A 637 10.88 -9.25 -14.99
CA TYR A 637 10.53 -10.65 -15.15
C TYR A 637 11.65 -11.42 -15.84
N ILE A 638 12.18 -12.44 -15.17
CA ILE A 638 13.22 -13.30 -15.73
C ILE A 638 12.56 -14.58 -16.25
N LEU A 639 12.61 -14.78 -17.57
CA LEU A 639 11.93 -15.86 -18.24
C LEU A 639 12.53 -17.23 -17.90
N LYS A 640 11.68 -18.24 -17.77
CA LYS A 640 12.10 -19.64 -17.65
C LYS A 640 12.28 -20.36 -18.99
N GLY A 641 11.81 -19.77 -20.09
CA GLY A 641 11.98 -20.29 -21.46
C GLY A 641 10.89 -21.27 -21.89
N SER A 642 9.63 -21.03 -21.51
CA SER A 642 8.49 -21.86 -21.92
C SER A 642 8.22 -21.74 -23.42
N LYS A 643 8.13 -22.87 -24.13
CA LYS A 643 7.81 -22.91 -25.54
C LYS A 643 6.41 -22.37 -25.87
N GLU A 644 5.47 -22.50 -24.95
CA GLU A 644 4.08 -22.03 -25.09
C GLU A 644 3.91 -20.57 -24.63
N GLY A 645 4.99 -19.97 -24.18
CA GLY A 645 5.00 -18.66 -23.54
C GLY A 645 4.61 -18.73 -22.06
N GLU A 646 4.88 -17.64 -21.34
CA GLU A 646 4.74 -17.48 -19.89
C GLU A 646 3.78 -16.35 -19.60
N SER A 647 2.79 -16.58 -18.74
CA SER A 647 1.84 -15.55 -18.34
C SER A 647 2.15 -15.08 -16.91
N PHE A 648 2.13 -13.78 -16.69
CA PHE A 648 2.44 -13.19 -15.39
C PHE A 648 1.72 -11.86 -15.18
N HIS A 649 1.47 -11.54 -13.92
CA HIS A 649 1.17 -10.20 -13.39
C HIS A 649 1.76 -10.12 -11.97
N PRO A 650 2.18 -8.93 -11.51
CA PRO A 650 2.69 -8.77 -10.16
C PRO A 650 1.57 -8.94 -9.12
N SER A 651 1.94 -9.16 -7.86
CA SER A 651 0.98 -9.28 -6.75
C SER A 651 1.37 -8.47 -5.51
N MET A 652 2.59 -7.93 -5.46
CA MET A 652 3.15 -7.26 -4.27
C MET A 652 3.30 -5.75 -4.44
N THR A 653 2.76 -5.18 -5.52
CA THR A 653 2.89 -3.77 -5.90
C THR A 653 1.72 -3.31 -6.77
N PHE A 654 1.66 -2.02 -7.06
CA PHE A 654 0.77 -1.42 -8.07
C PHE A 654 1.39 -0.16 -8.67
N PHE A 655 0.88 0.26 -9.82
CA PHE A 655 1.38 1.39 -10.59
C PHE A 655 0.24 2.31 -11.00
N GLY A 656 0.52 3.62 -11.11
CA GLY A 656 -0.35 4.59 -11.78
C GLY A 656 0.23 4.90 -13.16
N PHE A 657 -0.51 4.64 -14.25
CA PHE A 657 0.05 4.71 -15.60
C PHE A 657 -1.01 4.74 -16.70
N GLN A 658 -0.63 5.31 -17.83
CA GLN A 658 -1.30 5.12 -19.12
C GLN A 658 -0.41 4.34 -20.09
N TYR A 659 0.91 4.46 -19.93
CA TYR A 659 1.90 3.86 -20.82
C TYR A 659 2.72 2.81 -20.08
N CYS A 660 2.99 1.69 -20.79
CA CYS A 660 3.89 0.65 -20.33
C CYS A 660 5.02 0.50 -21.34
N GLU A 661 6.26 0.72 -20.90
CA GLU A 661 7.46 0.51 -21.69
C GLU A 661 8.05 -0.86 -21.41
N ILE A 662 8.47 -1.59 -22.44
CA ILE A 662 9.13 -2.90 -22.32
C ILE A 662 10.49 -2.87 -23.01
N THR A 663 11.52 -3.31 -22.30
CA THR A 663 12.84 -3.64 -22.82
C THR A 663 13.21 -5.08 -22.45
N ALA A 664 14.11 -5.71 -23.20
CA ALA A 664 14.56 -7.07 -22.91
C ALA A 664 16.06 -7.25 -23.17
N SER A 665 16.68 -8.12 -22.38
CA SER A 665 18.13 -8.44 -22.51
C SER A 665 18.44 -9.30 -23.74
N GLU A 666 17.44 -10.00 -24.29
CA GLU A 666 17.50 -10.80 -25.51
C GLU A 666 16.17 -10.68 -26.27
N ASP A 667 16.10 -11.23 -27.49
CA ASP A 667 14.88 -11.21 -28.30
C ASP A 667 13.69 -11.87 -27.58
N ILE A 668 12.54 -11.22 -27.60
CA ILE A 668 11.28 -11.74 -27.05
C ILE A 668 10.11 -11.55 -28.00
N GLU A 669 9.05 -12.29 -27.76
CA GLU A 669 7.75 -12.10 -28.40
C GLU A 669 6.67 -11.88 -27.31
N VAL A 670 6.12 -10.67 -27.22
CA VAL A 670 4.98 -10.37 -26.34
C VAL A 670 3.71 -10.83 -27.03
N LEU A 671 3.14 -11.91 -26.54
CA LEU A 671 1.96 -12.56 -27.12
C LEU A 671 0.65 -11.86 -26.75
N SER A 672 0.58 -11.30 -25.55
CA SER A 672 -0.54 -10.47 -25.10
C SER A 672 -0.09 -9.52 -23.98
N LEU A 673 -0.77 -8.37 -23.87
CA LEU A 673 -0.63 -7.43 -22.78
C LEU A 673 -2.00 -6.78 -22.50
N ILE A 674 -2.43 -6.78 -21.24
CA ILE A 674 -3.69 -6.20 -20.80
C ILE A 674 -3.41 -5.39 -19.54
N GLY A 675 -3.87 -4.14 -19.50
CA GLY A 675 -3.88 -3.33 -18.29
C GLY A 675 -5.04 -3.78 -17.39
N GLU A 676 -4.72 -4.26 -16.19
CA GLU A 676 -5.68 -4.65 -15.18
C GLU A 676 -5.82 -3.54 -14.15
N VAL A 677 -7.03 -3.02 -13.99
CA VAL A 677 -7.33 -1.99 -13.01
C VAL A 677 -7.48 -2.62 -11.63
N VAL A 678 -6.78 -2.06 -10.66
CA VAL A 678 -6.78 -2.51 -9.26
C VAL A 678 -7.20 -1.36 -8.36
N GLY A 679 -8.01 -1.64 -7.36
CA GLY A 679 -8.47 -0.66 -6.37
C GLY A 679 -9.45 -1.27 -5.39
N SER A 680 -9.79 -0.56 -4.32
CA SER A 680 -10.81 -0.97 -3.37
C SER A 680 -12.16 -1.17 -4.08
N ALA A 681 -12.77 -2.33 -3.85
CA ALA A 681 -13.96 -2.77 -4.58
C ALA A 681 -15.25 -2.08 -4.09
N THR A 682 -15.23 -0.74 -4.06
CA THR A 682 -16.43 0.07 -3.78
C THR A 682 -17.47 -0.11 -4.86
N GLU A 683 -18.73 -0.30 -4.47
CA GLU A 683 -19.82 -0.49 -5.41
C GLU A 683 -20.20 0.86 -6.07
N GLU A 684 -19.98 0.96 -7.39
CA GLU A 684 -20.36 2.13 -8.18
C GLU A 684 -21.85 2.04 -8.52
N GLY A 685 -22.65 2.97 -7.99
CA GLY A 685 -24.10 2.98 -8.17
C GLY A 685 -24.63 4.18 -8.96
N ALA A 686 -23.75 5.10 -9.35
CA ALA A 686 -24.14 6.32 -10.04
C ALA A 686 -23.88 6.23 -11.55
N SER A 687 -24.79 6.80 -12.32
CA SER A 687 -24.57 7.14 -13.72
C SER A 687 -24.94 8.60 -13.94
N PHE A 688 -24.10 9.32 -14.69
CA PHE A 688 -24.31 10.73 -14.98
C PHE A 688 -23.98 11.02 -16.43
N VAL A 689 -24.96 11.46 -17.19
CA VAL A 689 -24.82 11.82 -18.61
C VAL A 689 -25.57 13.11 -18.89
N THR A 690 -24.91 14.04 -19.56
CA THR A 690 -25.48 15.33 -19.97
C THR A 690 -25.34 15.53 -21.49
N SER A 691 -25.94 16.58 -22.01
CA SER A 691 -25.76 17.04 -23.41
C SER A 691 -24.36 17.67 -23.64
N SER A 692 -23.63 18.02 -22.59
CA SER A 692 -22.30 18.63 -22.70
C SER A 692 -21.20 17.57 -22.67
N ARG A 693 -20.42 17.45 -23.74
CA ARG A 693 -19.26 16.56 -23.84
C ARG A 693 -18.21 16.87 -22.76
N SER A 694 -17.96 18.15 -22.48
CA SER A 694 -16.96 18.56 -21.49
C SER A 694 -17.35 18.16 -20.08
N ILE A 695 -18.62 18.29 -19.70
CA ILE A 695 -19.12 17.87 -18.40
C ILE A 695 -19.06 16.34 -18.27
N ASN A 696 -19.43 15.59 -19.31
CA ASN A 696 -19.33 14.14 -19.29
C ASN A 696 -17.88 13.68 -19.18
N GLN A 697 -16.94 14.39 -19.87
CA GLN A 697 -15.51 14.12 -19.74
C GLN A 697 -14.99 14.41 -18.31
N LEU A 698 -15.42 15.53 -17.73
CA LEU A 698 -15.08 15.87 -16.32
C LEU A 698 -15.54 14.77 -15.36
N TYR A 699 -16.80 14.33 -15.50
CA TYR A 699 -17.33 13.22 -14.69
C TYR A 699 -16.50 11.94 -14.86
N SER A 700 -16.16 11.58 -16.10
CA SER A 700 -15.29 10.43 -16.37
C SER A 700 -13.92 10.57 -15.70
N ASN A 701 -13.29 11.75 -15.76
CA ASN A 701 -12.00 12.02 -15.12
C ASN A 701 -12.08 11.88 -13.60
N VAL A 702 -13.14 12.42 -12.98
CA VAL A 702 -13.39 12.29 -11.53
C VAL A 702 -13.54 10.83 -11.13
N MET A 703 -14.30 10.04 -11.91
CA MET A 703 -14.47 8.60 -11.66
C MET A 703 -13.13 7.83 -11.75
N TRP A 704 -12.30 8.14 -12.76
CA TRP A 704 -10.98 7.49 -12.89
C TRP A 704 -10.03 7.94 -11.79
N GLY A 705 -10.06 9.21 -11.37
CA GLY A 705 -9.32 9.70 -10.24
C GLY A 705 -9.69 8.97 -8.94
N GLN A 706 -11.00 8.80 -8.66
CA GLN A 706 -11.48 8.07 -7.49
C GLN A 706 -11.09 6.58 -7.52
N ARG A 707 -11.25 5.90 -8.68
CA ARG A 707 -10.86 4.49 -8.85
C ARG A 707 -9.39 4.26 -8.59
N GLY A 708 -8.54 5.22 -9.01
CA GLY A 708 -7.09 5.13 -8.85
C GLY A 708 -6.61 5.46 -7.44
N ASN A 709 -7.27 6.40 -6.77
CA ASN A 709 -6.83 6.86 -5.44
C ASN A 709 -7.53 6.16 -4.28
N TYR A 710 -8.62 5.41 -4.52
CA TYR A 710 -9.25 4.59 -3.47
C TYR A 710 -8.70 3.17 -3.54
N LEU A 711 -7.49 3.00 -2.97
CA LEU A 711 -6.78 1.73 -2.89
C LEU A 711 -6.30 1.54 -1.45
N SER A 712 -7.03 0.73 -0.68
CA SER A 712 -6.88 0.52 0.76
C SER A 712 -7.21 1.75 1.61
N ILE A 713 -6.76 2.92 1.19
CA ILE A 713 -6.99 4.24 1.80
C ILE A 713 -7.26 5.26 0.68
N PRO A 714 -7.82 6.45 1.00
CA PRO A 714 -7.93 7.53 0.02
C PRO A 714 -6.58 8.23 -0.13
N THR A 715 -5.80 7.86 -1.17
CA THR A 715 -4.49 8.45 -1.43
C THR A 715 -4.57 9.76 -2.20
N ASP A 716 -3.56 10.61 -2.03
CA ASP A 716 -3.36 11.86 -2.79
C ASP A 716 -2.97 11.59 -4.25
N CYS A 717 -2.17 10.56 -4.46
CA CYS A 717 -1.67 10.17 -5.76
C CYS A 717 -1.35 8.67 -5.79
N PRO A 718 -1.40 7.99 -6.96
CA PRO A 718 -1.17 6.56 -7.03
C PRO A 718 0.18 6.15 -7.64
N GLN A 719 0.99 7.10 -8.21
CA GLN A 719 2.09 6.75 -9.10
C GLN A 719 3.50 7.06 -8.58
N ARG A 720 3.65 8.12 -7.78
CA ARG A 720 4.95 8.64 -7.32
C ARG A 720 5.30 8.18 -5.89
N ASP A 721 6.40 8.66 -5.34
CA ASP A 721 6.87 8.39 -3.98
C ASP A 721 6.14 9.19 -2.89
N GLU A 722 4.82 9.10 -2.87
CA GLU A 722 3.94 9.70 -1.87
C GLU A 722 2.85 8.69 -1.47
N ARG A 723 1.74 8.63 -2.18
CA ARG A 723 0.64 7.65 -2.02
C ARG A 723 0.14 7.57 -0.58
N LEU A 724 -0.02 8.75 0.05
CA LEU A 724 -0.44 8.91 1.43
C LEU A 724 -1.92 9.28 1.53
N GLY A 725 -2.54 8.91 2.65
CA GLY A 725 -3.93 9.27 2.94
C GLY A 725 -4.07 10.70 3.45
N TRP A 726 -3.75 11.68 2.61
CA TRP A 726 -3.84 13.09 2.96
C TRP A 726 -5.26 13.49 3.36
N THR A 727 -5.38 14.01 4.56
CA THR A 727 -6.68 14.28 5.18
C THR A 727 -7.37 15.51 4.60
N GLY A 728 -6.62 16.50 4.11
CA GLY A 728 -7.14 17.66 3.38
C GLY A 728 -7.84 17.25 2.09
N ASP A 729 -7.17 16.44 1.26
CA ASP A 729 -7.71 15.89 0.02
C ASP A 729 -8.97 15.08 0.28
N THR A 730 -8.91 14.22 1.29
CA THR A 730 -10.01 13.34 1.66
C THR A 730 -11.26 14.12 2.09
N GLN A 731 -11.10 15.13 2.94
CA GLN A 731 -12.26 15.85 3.49
C GLN A 731 -13.01 16.66 2.44
N VAL A 732 -12.31 17.21 1.44
CA VAL A 732 -12.96 17.96 0.35
C VAL A 732 -13.63 17.03 -0.67
N PHE A 733 -13.10 15.82 -0.88
CA PHE A 733 -13.59 14.90 -1.90
C PHE A 733 -14.62 13.87 -1.38
N CYS A 734 -14.66 13.55 -0.09
CA CYS A 734 -15.47 12.44 0.46
C CYS A 734 -16.97 12.53 0.10
N ARG A 735 -17.50 13.74 -0.02
CA ARG A 735 -18.88 13.94 -0.44
C ARG A 735 -19.12 13.61 -1.92
N ALA A 736 -18.23 14.06 -2.80
CA ALA A 736 -18.27 13.70 -4.22
C ALA A 736 -18.12 12.19 -4.40
N ALA A 737 -17.18 11.58 -3.67
CA ALA A 737 -16.98 10.13 -3.67
C ALA A 737 -18.23 9.35 -3.29
N SER A 738 -19.03 9.87 -2.32
CA SER A 738 -20.27 9.24 -1.87
C SER A 738 -21.40 9.28 -2.91
N TYR A 739 -21.36 10.23 -3.85
CA TYR A 739 -22.28 10.22 -5.00
C TYR A 739 -21.87 9.20 -6.06
N ASN A 740 -20.58 8.96 -6.21
CA ASN A 740 -20.02 8.09 -7.24
C ASN A 740 -20.11 6.59 -6.88
N ALA A 741 -19.92 6.27 -5.60
CA ALA A 741 -19.87 4.89 -5.13
C ALA A 741 -20.31 4.77 -3.65
N ASN A 742 -20.68 3.57 -3.22
CA ASN A 742 -20.87 3.28 -1.80
C ASN A 742 -19.52 3.20 -1.08
N VAL A 743 -19.18 4.26 -0.36
CA VAL A 743 -17.91 4.41 0.35
C VAL A 743 -18.06 4.40 1.88
N SER A 744 -19.24 4.03 2.40
CA SER A 744 -19.50 4.06 3.84
C SER A 744 -18.52 3.17 4.63
N ALA A 745 -18.41 1.88 4.26
CA ALA A 745 -17.50 0.95 4.92
C ALA A 745 -16.02 1.32 4.70
N PHE A 746 -15.68 1.87 3.52
CA PHE A 746 -14.33 2.37 3.23
C PHE A 746 -13.93 3.48 4.20
N PHE A 747 -14.83 4.43 4.46
CA PHE A 747 -14.57 5.50 5.42
C PHE A 747 -14.71 5.08 6.88
N GLU A 748 -15.52 4.08 7.23
CA GLU A 748 -15.49 3.52 8.58
C GLU A 748 -14.10 2.97 8.93
N LYS A 749 -13.48 2.24 7.98
CA LYS A 749 -12.10 1.75 8.12
C LYS A 749 -11.10 2.91 8.25
N TRP A 750 -11.15 3.88 7.33
CA TRP A 750 -10.21 5.00 7.32
C TRP A 750 -10.35 5.90 8.56
N MET A 751 -11.57 6.07 9.08
CA MET A 751 -11.79 6.78 10.35
C MET A 751 -11.23 6.03 11.56
N ARG A 752 -11.07 4.71 11.49
CA ARG A 752 -10.29 3.95 12.47
C ARG A 752 -8.82 4.35 12.40
N ASP A 753 -8.24 4.43 11.20
CA ASP A 753 -6.86 4.88 11.01
C ASP A 753 -6.64 6.31 11.55
N MET A 754 -7.60 7.21 11.34
CA MET A 754 -7.60 8.55 11.92
C MET A 754 -7.54 8.55 13.46
N ARG A 755 -8.32 7.67 14.10
CA ARG A 755 -8.32 7.53 15.58
C ARG A 755 -7.03 6.91 16.09
N ASP A 756 -6.54 5.88 15.40
CA ASP A 756 -5.31 5.17 15.77
C ASP A 756 -4.09 6.09 15.69
N GLY A 757 -4.05 6.97 14.67
CA GLY A 757 -3.02 8.00 14.51
C GLY A 757 -3.22 9.24 15.39
N GLN A 758 -4.33 9.38 16.15
CA GLN A 758 -4.58 10.57 16.97
C GLN A 758 -3.55 10.69 18.08
N ARG A 759 -2.86 11.82 18.13
CA ARG A 759 -1.84 12.12 19.14
C ARG A 759 -2.48 12.30 20.53
N SER A 760 -1.69 12.07 21.58
CA SER A 760 -2.17 12.11 22.97
C SER A 760 -2.75 13.47 23.41
N ASP A 761 -2.34 14.56 22.76
CA ASP A 761 -2.90 15.90 22.97
C ASP A 761 -4.20 16.16 22.18
N GLY A 762 -4.68 15.18 21.43
CA GLY A 762 -5.93 15.27 20.67
C GLY A 762 -5.77 15.70 19.22
N ALA A 763 -4.59 16.06 18.75
CA ALA A 763 -4.36 16.40 17.35
C ALA A 763 -4.57 15.19 16.46
N TYR A 764 -5.38 15.33 15.40
CA TYR A 764 -5.44 14.33 14.33
C TYR A 764 -4.20 14.44 13.43
N PRO A 765 -3.77 13.35 12.81
CA PRO A 765 -2.68 13.38 11.84
C PRO A 765 -3.12 14.07 10.54
N ASP A 766 -2.17 14.64 9.81
CA ASP A 766 -2.43 15.27 8.51
C ASP A 766 -2.48 14.24 7.38
N VAL A 767 -2.03 13.00 7.63
CA VAL A 767 -2.19 11.81 6.79
C VAL A 767 -2.67 10.62 7.63
N ALA A 768 -3.57 9.79 7.10
CA ALA A 768 -4.03 8.58 7.80
C ALA A 768 -4.03 7.36 6.85
N PRO A 769 -3.42 6.22 7.26
CA PRO A 769 -2.67 5.99 8.50
C PRO A 769 -1.53 7.00 8.70
N HIS A 770 -1.17 7.27 9.97
CA HIS A 770 -0.09 8.20 10.27
C HIS A 770 1.24 7.69 9.70
N SER A 771 2.01 8.63 9.16
CA SER A 771 3.35 8.43 8.67
C SER A 771 4.21 9.64 9.10
N TRP A 772 5.34 9.88 8.51
CA TRP A 772 6.30 10.94 8.84
C TRP A 772 5.77 12.39 8.79
N VAL A 773 4.55 12.60 8.32
CA VAL A 773 3.90 13.92 8.20
C VAL A 773 3.39 14.44 9.56
N GLY A 774 3.09 15.72 9.63
CA GLY A 774 2.68 16.42 10.85
C GLY A 774 1.25 16.12 11.34
N TYR A 775 0.81 16.96 12.28
CA TYR A 775 -0.47 16.85 12.96
C TYR A 775 -1.16 18.20 13.10
N GLY A 776 -2.48 18.20 13.10
CA GLY A 776 -3.29 19.29 13.59
C GLY A 776 -3.35 20.51 12.66
N GLN A 777 -3.00 20.37 11.38
CA GLN A 777 -3.06 21.47 10.44
C GLN A 777 -4.51 21.77 10.06
N ALA A 778 -4.83 23.07 10.01
CA ALA A 778 -6.14 23.55 9.58
C ALA A 778 -6.46 23.09 8.16
N ALA A 779 -7.70 22.70 7.91
CA ALA A 779 -8.21 22.13 6.67
C ALA A 779 -7.75 20.69 6.38
N TRP A 780 -6.78 20.14 7.09
CA TRP A 780 -6.31 18.76 7.03
C TRP A 780 -6.86 17.94 8.19
N ALA A 781 -6.40 18.20 9.40
CA ALA A 781 -6.83 17.47 10.61
C ALA A 781 -8.34 17.58 10.89
N ASP A 782 -9.01 18.62 10.39
CA ASP A 782 -10.45 18.83 10.50
C ASP A 782 -11.27 17.69 9.83
N ALA A 783 -10.64 16.90 8.95
CA ALA A 783 -11.22 15.69 8.38
C ALA A 783 -11.78 14.74 9.44
N GLY A 784 -11.16 14.69 10.63
CA GLY A 784 -11.63 13.87 11.75
C GLY A 784 -13.05 14.20 12.21
N VAL A 785 -13.56 15.40 11.91
CA VAL A 785 -14.94 15.83 12.19
C VAL A 785 -15.79 15.88 10.92
N ILE A 786 -15.21 16.36 9.80
CA ILE A 786 -15.92 16.59 8.54
C ILE A 786 -16.35 15.28 7.87
N VAL A 787 -15.45 14.30 7.81
CA VAL A 787 -15.72 13.04 7.12
C VAL A 787 -16.83 12.24 7.81
N PRO A 788 -16.80 11.99 9.14
CA PRO A 788 -17.91 11.29 9.80
C PRO A 788 -19.26 11.97 9.62
N TRP A 789 -19.29 13.30 9.68
CA TRP A 789 -20.52 14.05 9.44
C TRP A 789 -21.02 13.85 8.01
N THR A 790 -20.14 13.91 7.03
CA THR A 790 -20.47 13.72 5.61
C THR A 790 -21.03 12.31 5.36
N ILE A 791 -20.38 11.27 5.89
CA ILE A 791 -20.81 9.88 5.74
C ILE A 791 -22.16 9.64 6.44
N TYR A 792 -22.38 10.24 7.62
CA TYR A 792 -23.71 10.20 8.25
C TYR A 792 -24.78 10.80 7.36
N LEU A 793 -24.56 11.99 6.79
CA LEU A 793 -25.54 12.64 5.91
C LEU A 793 -25.83 11.85 4.64
N MET A 794 -24.80 11.15 4.08
CA MET A 794 -24.94 10.44 2.81
C MET A 794 -25.54 9.04 2.96
N TYR A 795 -25.37 8.40 4.11
CA TYR A 795 -25.71 6.98 4.31
C TYR A 795 -26.59 6.70 5.53
N ASP A 796 -26.97 7.73 6.29
CA ASP A 796 -27.63 7.60 7.60
C ASP A 796 -26.84 6.73 8.60
N ASN A 797 -25.51 6.72 8.45
CA ASN A 797 -24.62 5.91 9.27
C ASN A 797 -24.34 6.60 10.61
N LYS A 798 -25.27 6.48 11.54
CA LYS A 798 -25.15 7.06 12.90
C LYS A 798 -23.98 6.47 13.69
N LYS A 799 -23.62 5.22 13.42
CA LYS A 799 -22.50 4.53 14.08
C LYS A 799 -21.17 5.23 13.86
N ILE A 800 -20.91 5.76 12.67
CA ILE A 800 -19.64 6.48 12.41
C ILE A 800 -19.49 7.73 13.29
N LEU A 801 -20.61 8.39 13.62
CA LEU A 801 -20.61 9.50 14.58
C LEU A 801 -20.34 9.00 15.99
N GLN A 802 -20.99 7.92 16.43
CA GLN A 802 -20.81 7.32 17.76
C GLN A 802 -19.38 6.86 18.00
N ASP A 803 -18.80 6.12 17.04
CA ASP A 803 -17.46 5.56 17.13
C ASP A 803 -16.37 6.63 17.18
N ASN A 804 -16.62 7.80 16.58
CA ASN A 804 -15.64 8.88 16.47
C ASN A 804 -15.86 10.04 17.43
N TYR A 805 -16.99 10.10 18.15
CA TYR A 805 -17.35 11.27 18.96
C TYR A 805 -16.30 11.63 20.01
N ALA A 806 -15.82 10.65 20.75
CA ALA A 806 -14.81 10.88 21.80
C ALA A 806 -13.49 11.41 21.23
N SER A 807 -13.08 10.94 20.06
CA SER A 807 -11.86 11.45 19.38
C SER A 807 -12.07 12.85 18.83
N MET A 808 -13.26 13.15 18.30
CA MET A 808 -13.62 14.50 17.87
C MET A 808 -13.62 15.50 19.04
N GLU A 809 -14.09 15.12 20.22
CA GLU A 809 -14.03 15.96 21.42
C GLU A 809 -12.59 16.28 21.80
N LYS A 810 -11.71 15.28 21.81
CA LYS A 810 -10.27 15.50 22.05
C LYS A 810 -9.66 16.46 21.05
N TYR A 811 -10.07 16.39 19.78
CA TYR A 811 -9.62 17.35 18.77
C TYR A 811 -10.12 18.77 19.05
N MET A 812 -11.39 18.94 19.41
CA MET A 812 -11.91 20.25 19.81
C MET A 812 -11.21 20.83 21.05
N GLU A 813 -10.83 19.98 21.99
CA GLU A 813 -9.99 20.37 23.13
C GLU A 813 -8.59 20.78 22.68
N PHE A 814 -7.98 20.05 21.74
CA PHE A 814 -6.70 20.42 21.13
C PHE A 814 -6.81 21.82 20.50
N LEU A 815 -7.83 22.08 19.64
CA LEU A 815 -8.04 23.38 19.04
C LEU A 815 -8.20 24.50 20.09
N SER A 816 -8.92 24.22 21.17
CA SER A 816 -9.13 25.20 22.25
C SER A 816 -7.84 25.57 22.97
N ARG A 817 -6.88 24.64 23.09
CA ARG A 817 -5.55 24.89 23.68
C ARG A 817 -4.61 25.61 22.72
N GLN A 818 -4.76 25.35 21.43
CA GLN A 818 -3.92 25.97 20.39
C GLN A 818 -4.39 27.35 19.96
N LYS A 819 -5.62 27.72 20.33
CA LYS A 819 -6.17 29.03 19.97
C LYS A 819 -5.27 30.14 20.52
N GLY A 820 -4.71 30.93 19.60
CA GLY A 820 -4.07 32.19 19.94
C GLY A 820 -5.11 33.30 20.08
N ASP A 821 -4.66 34.53 19.97
CA ASP A 821 -5.55 35.67 19.91
C ASP A 821 -6.51 35.49 18.70
N GLY A 822 -7.82 35.58 18.96
CA GLY A 822 -8.86 35.55 17.95
C GLY A 822 -9.16 34.17 17.34
N TYR A 823 -9.07 33.12 18.13
CA TYR A 823 -9.37 31.73 17.72
C TYR A 823 -8.49 31.20 16.57
N ASN A 824 -7.36 31.82 16.37
CA ASN A 824 -6.38 31.35 15.41
C ASN A 824 -5.59 30.16 16.00
N TYR A 825 -5.43 29.10 15.22
CA TYR A 825 -4.52 28.02 15.54
C TYR A 825 -3.67 27.69 14.31
N ASN A 826 -2.37 27.43 14.55
CA ASN A 826 -1.42 27.13 13.48
C ASN A 826 -1.02 25.63 13.45
N GLY A 827 -1.76 24.77 14.17
CA GLY A 827 -1.35 23.41 14.35
C GLY A 827 -0.02 23.23 15.09
N ALA A 828 0.56 22.06 15.02
CA ALA A 828 1.85 21.76 15.63
C ALA A 828 3.05 22.10 14.73
N GLY A 829 2.86 22.86 13.67
CA GLY A 829 3.91 23.19 12.70
C GLY A 829 3.53 24.32 11.77
N THR A 830 4.06 24.28 10.54
CA THR A 830 3.68 25.23 9.49
C THR A 830 2.31 24.85 8.94
N ASN A 831 1.32 25.70 9.15
CA ASN A 831 0.02 25.58 8.49
C ASN A 831 0.20 25.57 6.97
N TYR A 832 -0.43 24.62 6.27
CA TYR A 832 -0.34 24.49 4.81
C TYR A 832 -1.06 25.63 4.08
N GLY A 833 -2.01 26.30 4.75
CA GLY A 833 -2.75 27.40 4.19
C GLY A 833 -3.66 26.99 3.04
N ASP A 834 -3.75 27.82 2.05
CA ASP A 834 -4.42 27.56 0.78
C ASP A 834 -3.41 26.91 -0.18
N TRP A 835 -3.26 25.58 -0.05
CA TRP A 835 -2.20 24.78 -0.67
C TRP A 835 -2.14 24.96 -2.18
N LEU A 836 -0.95 25.34 -2.68
CA LEU A 836 -0.67 25.59 -4.10
C LEU A 836 -1.56 26.67 -4.75
N SER A 837 -2.11 27.59 -3.94
CA SER A 837 -2.85 28.74 -4.46
C SER A 837 -1.94 29.63 -5.32
N TYR A 838 -2.53 30.32 -6.30
CA TYR A 838 -1.82 31.31 -7.12
C TYR A 838 -1.45 32.54 -6.29
N GLU A 839 -2.36 32.97 -5.42
CA GLU A 839 -2.14 34.01 -4.40
C GLU A 839 -2.47 33.38 -3.04
N ASP A 840 -1.56 33.53 -2.07
CA ASP A 840 -1.72 32.95 -0.75
C ASP A 840 -2.87 33.61 0.03
N THR A 841 -3.81 32.79 0.51
CA THR A 841 -4.77 33.21 1.51
C THR A 841 -4.10 33.29 2.88
N GLU A 842 -4.41 34.31 3.69
CA GLU A 842 -3.88 34.42 5.05
C GLU A 842 -4.19 33.12 5.83
N ARG A 843 -3.16 32.45 6.32
CA ARG A 843 -3.30 31.16 7.01
C ARG A 843 -4.20 31.22 8.23
N ARG A 844 -4.20 32.37 8.91
CA ARG A 844 -5.08 32.65 10.04
C ARG A 844 -6.55 32.68 9.64
N TYR A 845 -6.86 33.25 8.48
CA TYR A 845 -8.20 33.24 7.92
C TYR A 845 -8.72 31.81 7.72
N VAL A 846 -7.92 30.95 7.08
CA VAL A 846 -8.24 29.53 6.88
C VAL A 846 -8.49 28.83 8.22
N SER A 847 -7.63 29.04 9.20
CA SER A 847 -7.75 28.41 10.53
C SER A 847 -9.04 28.80 11.26
N VAL A 848 -9.38 30.08 11.26
CA VAL A 848 -10.61 30.58 11.93
C VAL A 848 -11.86 30.03 11.26
N CYS A 849 -11.87 29.97 9.91
CA CYS A 849 -13.00 29.41 9.16
C CYS A 849 -13.21 27.93 9.49
N TYR A 850 -12.14 27.11 9.50
CA TYR A 850 -12.25 25.68 9.80
C TYR A 850 -12.61 25.43 11.26
N TYR A 851 -12.09 26.23 12.20
CA TYR A 851 -12.48 26.10 13.61
C TYR A 851 -13.97 26.42 13.83
N ALA A 852 -14.48 27.48 13.18
CA ALA A 852 -15.92 27.77 13.22
C ALA A 852 -16.76 26.63 12.61
N TYR A 853 -16.30 26.10 11.49
CA TYR A 853 -16.98 25.01 10.78
C TYR A 853 -17.01 23.72 11.61
N THR A 854 -15.90 23.28 12.16
CA THR A 854 -15.84 22.08 13.02
C THR A 854 -16.66 22.27 14.29
N ALA A 855 -16.64 23.45 14.92
CA ALA A 855 -17.52 23.73 16.08
C ALA A 855 -19.02 23.65 15.69
N GLN A 856 -19.39 24.16 14.52
CA GLN A 856 -20.77 24.03 14.01
C GLN A 856 -21.14 22.56 13.74
N LEU A 857 -20.21 21.77 13.14
CA LEU A 857 -20.43 20.36 12.90
C LEU A 857 -20.57 19.57 14.18
N MET A 858 -19.73 19.82 15.19
CA MET A 858 -19.84 19.18 16.50
C MET A 858 -21.20 19.46 17.17
N ALA A 859 -21.74 20.67 17.01
CA ALA A 859 -23.08 20.97 17.47
C ALA A 859 -24.15 20.12 16.77
N LYS A 860 -24.06 19.97 15.45
CA LYS A 860 -24.98 19.15 14.64
C LYS A 860 -24.84 17.65 14.95
N ILE A 861 -23.59 17.17 15.11
CA ILE A 861 -23.28 15.77 15.47
C ILE A 861 -23.89 15.45 16.85
N SER A 862 -23.70 16.33 17.82
CA SER A 862 -24.26 16.16 19.16
C SER A 862 -25.80 16.13 19.11
N GLU A 863 -26.44 16.94 18.28
CA GLU A 863 -27.90 16.91 18.09
C GLU A 863 -28.35 15.59 17.44
N ALA A 864 -27.61 15.07 16.43
CA ALA A 864 -27.94 13.81 15.76
C ALA A 864 -27.79 12.59 16.70
N LEU A 865 -26.89 12.68 17.68
CA LEU A 865 -26.65 11.61 18.67
C LEU A 865 -27.55 11.70 19.91
N LYS A 866 -28.33 12.79 20.05
CA LYS A 866 -29.24 12.97 21.16
C LYS A 866 -30.27 11.87 21.18
N THR A 867 -30.56 11.36 22.38
CA THR A 867 -31.67 10.44 22.67
C THR A 867 -32.51 11.03 23.78
N ASP A 868 -33.75 10.58 23.92
CA ASP A 868 -34.69 11.09 24.91
C ASP A 868 -34.20 10.88 26.36
N ASP A 869 -33.31 9.90 26.56
CA ASP A 869 -32.78 9.51 27.87
C ASP A 869 -31.39 10.11 28.20
N CYS A 870 -30.80 10.95 27.33
CA CYS A 870 -29.42 11.44 27.52
C CYS A 870 -29.30 12.95 27.26
N ASP A 871 -29.31 13.75 28.31
CA ASP A 871 -29.10 15.21 28.27
C ASP A 871 -27.65 15.63 27.93
N ALA A 872 -26.68 14.70 27.99
CA ALA A 872 -25.29 15.03 27.78
C ALA A 872 -25.03 15.61 26.37
N TYR A 873 -25.56 14.99 25.34
CA TYR A 873 -25.41 15.48 23.97
C TYR A 873 -26.14 16.82 23.73
N ALA A 874 -27.29 17.04 24.38
CA ALA A 874 -28.02 18.32 24.28
C ALA A 874 -27.20 19.48 24.88
N SER A 875 -26.55 19.26 26.01
CA SER A 875 -25.66 20.23 26.64
C SER A 875 -24.43 20.53 25.77
N LYS A 876 -23.81 19.51 25.17
CA LYS A 876 -22.68 19.63 24.24
C LYS A 876 -23.07 20.37 22.96
N ALA A 877 -24.23 20.06 22.37
CA ALA A 877 -24.75 20.77 21.20
C ALA A 877 -24.89 22.28 21.48
N LYS A 878 -25.41 22.64 22.67
CA LYS A 878 -25.52 24.06 23.08
C LYS A 878 -24.16 24.72 23.24
N ALA A 879 -23.21 24.02 23.86
CA ALA A 879 -21.86 24.54 24.06
C ALA A 879 -21.13 24.79 22.72
N TYR A 880 -21.18 23.82 21.78
CA TYR A 880 -20.54 23.96 20.47
C TYR A 880 -21.24 25.02 19.59
N ARG A 881 -22.56 25.17 19.65
CA ARG A 881 -23.25 26.30 18.99
C ARG A 881 -22.75 27.64 19.51
N LYS A 882 -22.62 27.78 20.83
CA LYS A 882 -22.09 29.00 21.44
C LYS A 882 -20.67 29.27 20.97
N LEU A 883 -19.80 28.27 20.99
CA LEU A 883 -18.42 28.40 20.49
C LEU A 883 -18.39 28.85 19.02
N ALA A 884 -19.18 28.20 18.15
CA ALA A 884 -19.25 28.56 16.73
C ALA A 884 -19.71 30.01 16.54
N GLN A 885 -20.66 30.51 17.36
CA GLN A 885 -21.11 31.90 17.32
C GLN A 885 -20.02 32.89 17.80
N GLU A 886 -19.27 32.54 18.82
CA GLU A 886 -18.15 33.33 19.35
C GLU A 886 -17.06 33.47 18.26
N ILE A 887 -16.67 32.37 17.62
CA ILE A 887 -15.69 32.38 16.52
C ILE A 887 -16.21 33.20 15.34
N LYS A 888 -17.49 33.03 14.96
CA LYS A 888 -18.11 33.81 13.89
C LYS A 888 -18.07 35.32 14.18
N LYS A 889 -18.35 35.72 15.41
CA LYS A 889 -18.29 37.12 15.81
C LYS A 889 -16.87 37.68 15.71
N GLU A 890 -15.88 36.91 16.14
CA GLU A 890 -14.47 37.28 16.01
C GLU A 890 -14.04 37.38 14.54
N PHE A 891 -14.48 36.42 13.70
CA PHE A 891 -14.27 36.49 12.27
C PHE A 891 -14.82 37.78 11.67
N GLN A 892 -16.09 38.10 11.98
CA GLN A 892 -16.74 39.33 11.51
C GLN A 892 -15.99 40.59 11.96
N THR A 893 -15.50 40.63 13.19
CA THR A 893 -14.74 41.80 13.71
C THR A 893 -13.40 42.01 13.01
N ARG A 894 -12.77 40.92 12.49
CA ARG A 894 -11.44 41.00 11.89
C ARG A 894 -11.45 41.13 10.37
N TYR A 895 -12.41 40.52 9.71
CA TYR A 895 -12.41 40.26 8.27
C TYR A 895 -13.62 40.84 7.54
N VAL A 896 -14.54 41.47 8.23
CA VAL A 896 -15.72 42.09 7.59
C VAL A 896 -15.73 43.58 7.92
N ASP A 897 -15.80 44.41 6.88
CA ASP A 897 -15.87 45.86 7.02
C ASP A 897 -17.28 46.37 7.41
N ALA A 898 -17.46 47.70 7.49
CA ALA A 898 -18.72 48.35 7.85
C ALA A 898 -19.83 48.10 6.82
N ASP A 899 -19.47 47.87 5.56
CA ASP A 899 -20.40 47.62 4.46
C ASP A 899 -20.77 46.14 4.31
N GLY A 900 -20.12 45.24 5.11
CA GLY A 900 -20.36 43.81 5.11
C GLY A 900 -19.48 43.04 4.12
N ASP A 901 -18.53 43.71 3.50
CA ASP A 901 -17.61 43.09 2.56
C ASP A 901 -16.41 42.45 3.30
N LEU A 902 -15.79 41.43 2.67
CA LEU A 902 -14.60 40.80 3.20
C LEU A 902 -13.37 41.69 2.95
N GLU A 903 -12.74 42.14 4.03
CA GLU A 903 -11.41 42.77 3.94
C GLU A 903 -10.35 41.68 3.76
N GLN A 904 -9.68 41.66 2.63
CA GLN A 904 -8.38 40.99 2.49
C GLN A 904 -7.31 41.88 3.13
N LYS A 905 -6.76 41.46 4.24
CA LYS A 905 -5.61 42.11 4.86
C LYS A 905 -4.34 41.43 4.49
#